data_175cf9dbd5fe31360280658586211aed
#
_entry.id   175cf9dbd5fe31360280658586211aed
#
_cell.length_a   1.000
_cell.length_b   1.000
_cell.length_c   1.000
_cell.angle_alpha   90.00
_cell.angle_beta   90.00
_cell.angle_gamma   90.00
#
_symmetry.space_group_name_H-M   'P 1'
#
loop_
_entity.id
_entity.type
_entity.pdbx_description
1 polymer ?
#
loop_
_entity_poly.entity_id
_entity_poly.type
_entity_poly.pdbx_seq_one_letter_code
_entity_poly.pdbx_strand_id
1 'polypeptide(L)'
;MRVYHNIPALFTYNALNSTNESLQKSINKLSTGLRINTAADDAAGLAISEKMRAQIRGLDMAVRNAQDGISMIQTAEGALNETHSILQRMRELAVQAANDTLTANDRQVIQLEIDQLKEEVDRIASTTQFNKKKLLDGSASVLWSADKLETKAFVRGSLRQVDQFGQKAAAEGNFKISINATPGQGQIQKSDVFKIKHEDVMMNVSVNTNKGVNGVSIDGLPAGNYSLNLARVATAATATKIANYGFDIFTVAGGDATANANILFEVLKVDTALGQVTFRGVSYVLDKDGNQTNYVDANIVVGGADITGYTGLGVTLDLLRIDTGDISSVKAGDKVVYQVNAGIATGSNGVQATWNYDVDSTWDLGWDQTGALAFAFNATGIDGKTVHFRTFYLNTANGVTYEGDISARFGDLTKVSTSDTMGASFTAAYIGQVAADDVMLRDLDRFWDANGRFLLEDPQTITLIQGDGTKASITLYATDTIRNVQEKLNAAIRDQLGQGQYVSSDADKFVTYVSEGDDQANTPEALAGTFVIRSVVAGTNGEIAFAGDEDVIKALSLSVIQNSKENEFSVSVQDAHSGATVASNTKVTGNLLIGIVHPNVDVEFDPMADIAISWNDSTKQFELSAEGGTYETYLHLADNSTVYQIGANESEDMGIDIGNMSTRALGIHRVLVTDRDSASRSITIIDSALDSVSNQRAKLGAYQNRLEHTLNNLNTASQNLTAAESRIRDLDMAQEMMNFTKLQILMQAGNAMLAQANTLPQAVLQLLR
;
A
#
# COMPACT_ATOMS: atom_id res chain seq x y z
N MET A 1 -107.11 47.15 34.57
CA MET A 1 -105.97 47.30 33.67
C MET A 1 -104.97 48.32 34.23
N ARG A 2 -103.70 47.96 34.30
CA ARG A 2 -102.63 48.89 34.79
C ARG A 2 -102.16 49.72 33.59
N VAL A 3 -102.50 51.02 33.49
CA VAL A 3 -102.15 51.92 32.35
C VAL A 3 -100.71 52.40 32.44
N TYR A 4 -100.11 52.44 33.66
CA TYR A 4 -98.72 52.92 33.88
C TYR A 4 -97.61 51.95 33.47
N HIS A 5 -97.92 50.63 33.45
CA HIS A 5 -96.95 49.61 32.99
C HIS A 5 -97.59 48.71 31.88
N ASN A 6 -97.06 48.83 30.71
CA ASN A 6 -97.50 47.96 29.54
C ASN A 6 -96.83 46.61 29.61
N ILE A 7 -97.29 45.68 30.47
CA ILE A 7 -96.77 44.34 30.65
C ILE A 7 -96.78 43.51 29.37
N PRO A 8 -97.86 43.55 28.54
CA PRO A 8 -97.88 42.86 27.25
C PRO A 8 -96.74 43.37 26.31
N ALA A 9 -96.49 44.69 26.27
CA ALA A 9 -95.44 45.23 25.43
C ALA A 9 -94.02 44.80 25.91
N LEU A 10 -93.81 44.83 27.28
CA LEU A 10 -92.56 44.38 27.87
C LEU A 10 -92.31 42.87 27.63
N PHE A 11 -93.38 42.03 27.77
CA PHE A 11 -93.26 40.62 27.46
C PHE A 11 -92.91 40.36 25.97
N THR A 12 -93.60 41.07 25.05
CA THR A 12 -93.35 40.95 23.61
C THR A 12 -91.93 41.48 23.23
N TYR A 13 -91.46 42.55 23.89
CA TYR A 13 -90.12 43.08 23.69
C TYR A 13 -89.09 42.09 24.19
N ASN A 14 -89.24 41.47 25.32
CA ASN A 14 -88.31 40.45 25.81
C ASN A 14 -88.33 39.21 24.91
N ALA A 15 -89.48 38.78 24.41
CA ALA A 15 -89.57 37.68 23.42
C ALA A 15 -88.91 38.03 22.10
N LEU A 16 -89.08 39.29 21.65
CA LEU A 16 -88.43 39.80 20.41
C LEU A 16 -86.93 39.84 20.58
N ASN A 17 -86.38 40.31 21.72
CA ASN A 17 -84.91 40.30 21.96
C ASN A 17 -84.34 38.89 21.94
N SER A 18 -85.02 37.93 22.66
CA SER A 18 -84.64 36.51 22.64
C SER A 18 -84.66 35.91 21.24
N THR A 19 -85.65 36.29 20.38
CA THR A 19 -85.74 35.83 18.98
C THR A 19 -84.65 36.46 18.17
N ASN A 20 -84.26 37.74 18.37
CA ASN A 20 -83.22 38.42 17.68
C ASN A 20 -81.85 37.81 18.04
N GLU A 21 -81.58 37.53 19.32
CA GLU A 21 -80.36 36.82 19.72
C GLU A 21 -80.23 35.43 19.08
N SER A 22 -81.39 34.70 19.03
CA SER A 22 -81.42 33.38 18.39
C SER A 22 -81.18 33.49 16.85
N LEU A 23 -81.73 34.52 16.21
CA LEU A 23 -81.50 34.82 14.81
C LEU A 23 -80.03 35.14 14.49
N GLN A 24 -79.38 35.97 15.35
CA GLN A 24 -77.99 36.28 15.22
C GLN A 24 -77.09 35.01 15.33
N LYS A 25 -77.43 34.12 16.31
CA LYS A 25 -76.72 32.82 16.43
C LYS A 25 -76.95 31.96 15.19
N SER A 26 -78.14 31.89 14.62
CA SER A 26 -78.42 31.15 13.41
C SER A 26 -77.65 31.73 12.18
N ILE A 27 -77.58 33.07 12.05
CA ILE A 27 -76.80 33.75 11.01
C ILE A 27 -75.31 33.39 11.12
N ASN A 28 -74.76 33.42 12.35
CA ASN A 28 -73.37 33.08 12.57
C ASN A 28 -73.07 31.62 12.19
N LYS A 29 -73.98 30.67 12.56
CA LYS A 29 -73.85 29.25 12.18
C LYS A 29 -73.93 29.03 10.68
N LEU A 30 -74.87 29.68 10.00
CA LEU A 30 -75.05 29.62 8.52
C LEU A 30 -73.85 30.25 7.78
N SER A 31 -73.32 31.37 8.31
CA SER A 31 -72.16 32.06 7.73
C SER A 31 -70.86 31.27 7.83
N THR A 32 -70.65 30.54 8.94
CA THR A 32 -69.44 29.76 9.21
C THR A 32 -69.53 28.31 8.70
N GLY A 33 -70.79 27.83 8.47
CA GLY A 33 -71.04 26.42 8.16
C GLY A 33 -70.87 25.49 9.35
N LEU A 34 -70.65 26.03 10.56
CA LEU A 34 -70.38 25.27 11.73
C LEU A 34 -71.51 25.33 12.76
N ARG A 35 -71.90 24.20 13.34
CA ARG A 35 -72.88 24.09 14.41
C ARG A 35 -72.37 24.68 15.74
N ILE A 36 -71.06 24.49 16.01
CA ILE A 36 -70.36 24.95 17.21
C ILE A 36 -69.31 25.98 16.81
N ASN A 37 -69.55 27.26 17.09
CA ASN A 37 -68.65 28.37 16.80
C ASN A 37 -67.92 28.86 18.08
N THR A 38 -68.57 28.85 19.19
CA THR A 38 -68.07 29.36 20.47
C THR A 38 -68.28 28.32 21.58
N ALA A 39 -67.54 28.45 22.68
CA ALA A 39 -67.69 27.59 23.85
C ALA A 39 -69.09 27.69 24.46
N ALA A 40 -69.84 28.78 24.24
CA ALA A 40 -71.23 28.98 24.70
C ALA A 40 -72.25 28.14 23.91
N ASP A 41 -71.90 27.65 22.70
CA ASP A 41 -72.81 26.79 21.94
C ASP A 41 -72.78 25.35 22.44
N ASP A 42 -71.56 24.80 22.65
CA ASP A 42 -71.35 23.46 23.22
C ASP A 42 -69.88 23.35 23.67
N ALA A 43 -69.57 23.52 24.93
CA ALA A 43 -68.25 23.50 25.48
C ALA A 43 -67.59 22.12 25.37
N ALA A 44 -68.32 21.03 25.52
CA ALA A 44 -67.81 19.67 25.43
C ALA A 44 -67.58 19.28 24.00
N GLY A 45 -68.47 19.57 23.08
CA GLY A 45 -68.33 19.35 21.62
C GLY A 45 -67.18 20.16 21.04
N LEU A 46 -66.99 21.41 21.49
CA LEU A 46 -65.86 22.24 21.05
C LEU A 46 -64.52 21.62 21.48
N ALA A 47 -64.39 21.23 22.76
CA ALA A 47 -63.16 20.64 23.29
C ALA A 47 -62.80 19.33 22.55
N ILE A 48 -63.79 18.48 22.28
CA ILE A 48 -63.58 17.22 21.53
C ILE A 48 -63.17 17.52 20.09
N SER A 49 -63.87 18.45 19.39
CA SER A 49 -63.58 18.80 18.02
C SER A 49 -62.20 19.44 17.85
N GLU A 50 -61.77 20.32 18.75
CA GLU A 50 -60.42 20.91 18.73
C GLU A 50 -59.34 19.85 18.98
N LYS A 51 -59.58 18.88 19.89
CA LYS A 51 -58.66 17.74 20.06
C LYS A 51 -58.57 16.86 18.79
N MET A 52 -59.75 16.58 18.16
CA MET A 52 -59.76 15.82 16.91
C MET A 52 -59.02 16.57 15.77
N ARG A 53 -59.22 17.89 15.66
CA ARG A 53 -58.53 18.72 14.67
C ARG A 53 -57.01 18.76 14.92
N ALA A 54 -56.57 18.80 16.17
CA ALA A 54 -55.15 18.69 16.49
C ALA A 54 -54.62 17.31 16.09
N GLN A 55 -55.33 16.22 16.29
CA GLN A 55 -54.95 14.89 15.84
C GLN A 55 -54.93 14.76 14.32
N ILE A 56 -55.95 15.26 13.60
CA ILE A 56 -56.00 15.24 12.13
C ILE A 56 -54.78 15.96 11.57
N ARG A 57 -54.44 17.18 12.04
CA ARG A 57 -53.25 17.91 11.62
C ARG A 57 -51.95 17.15 11.93
N GLY A 58 -51.91 16.48 13.09
CA GLY A 58 -50.79 15.59 13.45
C GLY A 58 -50.64 14.41 12.51
N LEU A 59 -51.74 13.74 12.16
CA LEU A 59 -51.75 12.63 11.21
C LEU A 59 -51.35 13.08 9.80
N ASP A 60 -51.79 14.26 9.34
CA ASP A 60 -51.42 14.81 8.02
C ASP A 60 -49.92 15.14 7.96
N MET A 61 -49.31 15.59 9.07
CA MET A 61 -47.88 15.76 9.17
C MET A 61 -47.15 14.39 9.17
N ALA A 62 -47.70 13.41 9.90
CA ALA A 62 -47.14 12.05 9.91
C ALA A 62 -47.15 11.38 8.53
N VAL A 63 -48.22 11.63 7.74
CA VAL A 63 -48.28 11.19 6.33
C VAL A 63 -47.11 11.80 5.50
N ARG A 64 -46.85 13.10 5.62
CA ARG A 64 -45.73 13.75 4.92
C ARG A 64 -44.41 13.21 5.41
N ASN A 65 -44.20 13.05 6.70
CA ASN A 65 -42.99 12.47 7.26
C ASN A 65 -42.75 11.04 6.77
N ALA A 66 -43.79 10.23 6.63
CA ALA A 66 -43.69 8.88 6.07
C ALA A 66 -43.31 8.90 4.59
N GLN A 67 -43.83 9.85 3.82
CA GLN A 67 -43.45 10.05 2.40
C GLN A 67 -41.99 10.49 2.27
N ASP A 68 -41.52 11.40 3.14
CA ASP A 68 -40.11 11.80 3.17
C ASP A 68 -39.19 10.60 3.52
N GLY A 69 -39.61 9.75 4.46
CA GLY A 69 -38.92 8.50 4.78
C GLY A 69 -38.84 7.53 3.60
N ILE A 70 -39.94 7.36 2.85
CA ILE A 70 -39.94 6.54 1.64
C ILE A 70 -38.98 7.12 0.59
N SER A 71 -38.98 8.42 0.38
CA SER A 71 -38.09 9.09 -0.59
C SER A 71 -36.61 8.92 -0.23
N MET A 72 -36.28 8.99 1.06
CA MET A 72 -34.93 8.72 1.56
C MET A 72 -34.52 7.25 1.30
N ILE A 73 -35.42 6.30 1.59
CA ILE A 73 -35.17 4.87 1.34
C ILE A 73 -34.92 4.62 -0.13
N GLN A 74 -35.73 5.17 -1.02
CA GLN A 74 -35.59 5.01 -2.47
C GLN A 74 -34.27 5.59 -2.99
N THR A 75 -33.83 6.72 -2.43
CA THR A 75 -32.51 7.29 -2.76
C THR A 75 -31.37 6.35 -2.36
N ALA A 76 -31.43 5.78 -1.15
CA ALA A 76 -30.45 4.82 -0.67
C ALA A 76 -30.47 3.51 -1.47
N GLU A 77 -31.66 2.99 -1.80
CA GLU A 77 -31.83 1.76 -2.57
C GLU A 77 -31.29 1.91 -3.99
N GLY A 78 -31.54 3.05 -4.65
CA GLY A 78 -30.97 3.34 -5.96
C GLY A 78 -29.43 3.25 -5.96
N ALA A 79 -28.79 3.88 -4.98
CA ALA A 79 -27.34 3.81 -4.82
C ALA A 79 -26.84 2.39 -4.50
N LEU A 80 -27.55 1.64 -3.66
CA LEU A 80 -27.22 0.25 -3.34
C LEU A 80 -27.39 -0.69 -4.55
N ASN A 81 -28.31 -0.38 -5.46
CA ASN A 81 -28.45 -1.16 -6.71
C ASN A 81 -27.22 -1.00 -7.61
N GLU A 82 -26.69 0.22 -7.73
CA GLU A 82 -25.44 0.46 -8.46
C GLU A 82 -24.25 -0.24 -7.77
N THR A 83 -24.15 -0.13 -6.43
CA THR A 83 -23.12 -0.85 -5.66
C THR A 83 -23.20 -2.36 -5.90
N HIS A 84 -24.40 -2.92 -5.90
CA HIS A 84 -24.62 -4.35 -6.18
C HIS A 84 -24.14 -4.74 -7.60
N SER A 85 -24.44 -3.92 -8.60
CA SER A 85 -24.00 -4.14 -9.98
C SER A 85 -22.48 -4.09 -10.11
N ILE A 86 -21.84 -3.14 -9.43
CA ILE A 86 -20.37 -3.04 -9.37
C ILE A 86 -19.76 -4.30 -8.73
N LEU A 87 -20.30 -4.75 -7.60
CA LEU A 87 -19.81 -5.97 -6.92
C LEU A 87 -19.98 -7.21 -7.80
N GLN A 88 -21.07 -7.33 -8.56
CA GLN A 88 -21.24 -8.41 -9.54
C GLN A 88 -20.14 -8.35 -10.61
N ARG A 89 -19.83 -7.15 -11.14
CA ARG A 89 -18.75 -6.97 -12.10
C ARG A 89 -17.39 -7.33 -11.51
N MET A 90 -17.10 -6.91 -10.27
CA MET A 90 -15.88 -7.32 -9.57
C MET A 90 -15.78 -8.83 -9.41
N ARG A 91 -16.91 -9.51 -9.13
CA ARG A 91 -16.95 -10.96 -9.03
C ARG A 91 -16.63 -11.65 -10.36
N GLU A 92 -17.20 -11.17 -11.47
CA GLU A 92 -16.87 -11.67 -12.81
C GLU A 92 -15.37 -11.56 -13.08
N LEU A 93 -14.78 -10.40 -12.79
CA LEU A 93 -13.35 -10.14 -12.95
C LEU A 93 -12.49 -11.04 -12.07
N ALA A 94 -12.89 -11.27 -10.82
CA ALA A 94 -12.17 -12.16 -9.92
C ALA A 94 -12.22 -13.63 -10.39
N VAL A 95 -13.38 -14.10 -10.90
CA VAL A 95 -13.50 -15.43 -11.49
C VAL A 95 -12.66 -15.55 -12.77
N GLN A 96 -12.62 -14.51 -13.59
CA GLN A 96 -11.76 -14.47 -14.77
C GLN A 96 -10.29 -14.57 -14.38
N ALA A 97 -9.84 -13.78 -13.39
CA ALA A 97 -8.46 -13.74 -12.93
C ALA A 97 -8.00 -15.03 -12.24
N ALA A 98 -8.93 -15.81 -11.68
CA ALA A 98 -8.65 -17.11 -11.06
C ALA A 98 -8.30 -18.21 -12.07
N ASN A 99 -8.38 -17.93 -13.39
CA ASN A 99 -8.04 -18.90 -14.42
C ASN A 99 -6.53 -18.89 -14.73
N ASP A 100 -5.92 -20.07 -14.80
CA ASP A 100 -4.48 -20.24 -15.10
C ASP A 100 -4.10 -19.91 -16.55
N THR A 101 -5.07 -19.64 -17.44
CA THR A 101 -4.79 -19.23 -18.81
C THR A 101 -4.39 -17.78 -18.95
N LEU A 102 -4.56 -16.98 -17.89
CA LEU A 102 -4.19 -15.55 -17.89
C LEU A 102 -2.75 -15.37 -17.43
N THR A 103 -2.08 -14.43 -18.08
CA THR A 103 -0.74 -13.99 -17.70
C THR A 103 -0.78 -13.08 -16.47
N ALA A 104 0.36 -12.82 -15.85
CA ALA A 104 0.44 -11.84 -14.75
C ALA A 104 0.06 -10.43 -15.21
N ASN A 105 0.39 -10.08 -16.47
CA ASN A 105 0.04 -8.78 -17.05
C ASN A 105 -1.49 -8.65 -17.26
N ASP A 106 -2.16 -9.72 -17.74
CA ASP A 106 -3.62 -9.72 -17.86
C ASP A 106 -4.30 -9.53 -16.49
N ARG A 107 -3.79 -10.22 -15.47
CA ARG A 107 -4.28 -10.07 -14.09
C ARG A 107 -4.05 -8.67 -13.55
N GLN A 108 -2.93 -8.03 -13.90
CA GLN A 108 -2.65 -6.65 -13.53
C GLN A 108 -3.67 -5.67 -14.14
N VAL A 109 -4.03 -5.85 -15.41
CA VAL A 109 -5.07 -5.03 -16.07
C VAL A 109 -6.41 -5.23 -15.38
N ILE A 110 -6.77 -6.48 -15.04
CA ILE A 110 -7.98 -6.78 -14.27
C ILE A 110 -7.92 -6.13 -12.88
N GLN A 111 -6.77 -6.14 -12.21
CA GLN A 111 -6.60 -5.48 -10.91
C GLN A 111 -6.82 -3.97 -11.00
N LEU A 112 -6.37 -3.31 -12.06
CA LEU A 112 -6.62 -1.88 -12.29
C LEU A 112 -8.12 -1.60 -12.45
N GLU A 113 -8.86 -2.46 -13.19
CA GLU A 113 -10.33 -2.32 -13.30
C GLU A 113 -11.01 -2.51 -11.94
N ILE A 114 -10.61 -3.52 -11.16
CA ILE A 114 -11.13 -3.74 -9.81
C ILE A 114 -10.84 -2.54 -8.89
N ASP A 115 -9.67 -1.94 -8.98
CA ASP A 115 -9.34 -0.78 -8.17
C ASP A 115 -10.20 0.44 -8.52
N GLN A 116 -10.49 0.69 -9.80
CA GLN A 116 -11.43 1.73 -10.22
C GLN A 116 -12.86 1.45 -9.72
N LEU A 117 -13.28 0.18 -9.73
CA LEU A 117 -14.58 -0.23 -9.20
C LEU A 117 -14.66 -0.04 -7.67
N LYS A 118 -13.57 -0.29 -6.93
CA LYS A 118 -13.48 0.02 -5.50
C LYS A 118 -13.64 1.52 -5.24
N GLU A 119 -12.91 2.36 -5.98
CA GLU A 119 -13.03 3.81 -5.86
C GLU A 119 -14.46 4.30 -6.13
N GLU A 120 -15.14 3.70 -7.11
CA GLU A 120 -16.53 4.03 -7.41
C GLU A 120 -17.49 3.62 -6.29
N VAL A 121 -17.30 2.46 -5.66
CA VAL A 121 -18.08 2.05 -4.46
C VAL A 121 -17.88 3.06 -3.33
N ASP A 122 -16.64 3.47 -3.05
CA ASP A 122 -16.35 4.48 -2.01
C ASP A 122 -16.95 5.85 -2.38
N ARG A 123 -16.93 6.22 -3.65
CA ARG A 123 -17.58 7.44 -4.13
C ARG A 123 -19.07 7.39 -3.89
N ILE A 124 -19.75 6.30 -4.24
CA ILE A 124 -21.19 6.11 -4.00
C ILE A 124 -21.49 6.18 -2.51
N ALA A 125 -20.72 5.46 -1.68
CA ALA A 125 -20.90 5.45 -0.23
C ALA A 125 -20.75 6.84 0.40
N SER A 126 -19.79 7.64 -0.06
CA SER A 126 -19.47 8.96 0.49
C SER A 126 -20.32 10.10 -0.05
N THR A 127 -20.87 9.99 -1.28
CA THR A 127 -21.62 11.07 -1.94
C THR A 127 -23.12 10.93 -1.84
N THR A 128 -23.67 9.71 -1.64
CA THR A 128 -25.10 9.48 -1.53
C THR A 128 -25.66 10.17 -0.29
N GLN A 129 -26.54 11.16 -0.51
CA GLN A 129 -27.11 11.96 0.55
C GLN A 129 -28.58 12.30 0.29
N PHE A 130 -29.31 12.50 1.37
CA PHE A 130 -30.69 13.03 1.34
C PHE A 130 -30.75 14.22 2.30
N ASN A 131 -31.11 15.40 1.80
CA ASN A 131 -31.13 16.64 2.56
C ASN A 131 -29.82 16.89 3.36
N LYS A 132 -28.64 16.75 2.72
CA LYS A 132 -27.29 16.88 3.27
C LYS A 132 -26.91 15.82 4.32
N LYS A 133 -27.79 14.88 4.65
CA LYS A 133 -27.46 13.74 5.49
C LYS A 133 -26.94 12.62 4.62
N LYS A 134 -25.70 12.15 4.86
CA LYS A 134 -25.13 11.00 4.18
C LYS A 134 -25.87 9.73 4.60
N LEU A 135 -26.06 8.81 3.67
CA LEU A 135 -26.88 7.63 3.91
C LEU A 135 -26.08 6.34 4.03
N LEU A 136 -24.98 6.20 3.25
CA LEU A 136 -24.30 4.91 3.08
C LEU A 136 -22.93 4.84 3.76
N ASP A 137 -22.52 5.88 4.49
CA ASP A 137 -21.24 5.92 5.23
C ASP A 137 -21.38 5.46 6.71
N GLY A 138 -22.57 5.01 7.11
CA GLY A 138 -22.87 4.58 8.47
C GLY A 138 -23.23 5.70 9.44
N SER A 139 -22.92 6.95 9.12
CA SER A 139 -23.19 8.10 9.98
C SER A 139 -24.69 8.35 10.20
N ALA A 140 -25.54 7.87 9.28
CA ALA A 140 -27.00 7.93 9.41
C ALA A 140 -27.57 7.05 10.53
N SER A 141 -26.79 6.10 11.04
CA SER A 141 -27.21 5.15 12.09
C SER A 141 -26.48 5.36 13.40
N VAL A 142 -25.12 5.48 13.35
CA VAL A 142 -24.28 5.60 14.55
C VAL A 142 -23.16 6.59 14.29
N LEU A 143 -22.95 7.49 15.23
CA LEU A 143 -21.73 8.28 15.34
C LEU A 143 -20.78 7.58 16.29
N TRP A 144 -19.50 7.55 15.93
CA TRP A 144 -18.47 6.93 16.72
C TRP A 144 -17.20 7.78 16.76
N SER A 145 -16.44 7.64 17.84
CA SER A 145 -15.08 8.16 17.96
C SER A 145 -14.24 7.20 18.79
N ALA A 146 -12.95 7.13 18.48
CA ALA A 146 -11.97 6.34 19.19
C ALA A 146 -10.80 7.21 19.63
N ASP A 147 -10.10 6.76 20.69
CA ASP A 147 -8.91 7.44 21.21
C ASP A 147 -7.67 7.18 20.34
N LYS A 148 -7.65 6.06 19.59
CA LYS A 148 -6.57 5.68 18.68
C LYS A 148 -7.02 5.76 17.23
N LEU A 149 -6.10 6.22 16.36
CA LEU A 149 -6.38 6.46 14.95
C LEU A 149 -6.62 5.16 14.16
N GLU A 150 -5.97 4.08 14.61
CA GLU A 150 -6.04 2.74 14.03
C GLU A 150 -7.35 2.05 14.35
N THR A 151 -8.02 2.45 15.46
CA THR A 151 -9.32 1.89 15.86
C THR A 151 -10.44 2.50 15.03
N LYS A 152 -11.14 1.68 14.25
CA LYS A 152 -12.25 2.08 13.37
C LYS A 152 -13.49 1.26 13.66
N ALA A 153 -14.66 1.91 13.64
CA ALA A 153 -15.93 1.23 13.80
C ALA A 153 -16.71 1.19 12.49
N PHE A 154 -17.21 0.02 12.13
CA PHE A 154 -18.06 -0.21 10.96
C PHE A 154 -19.48 -0.54 11.42
N VAL A 155 -20.40 0.33 11.06
CA VAL A 155 -21.80 0.25 11.50
C VAL A 155 -22.60 -0.61 10.52
N ARG A 156 -23.21 -1.69 11.01
CA ARG A 156 -24.11 -2.56 10.22
C ARG A 156 -25.59 -2.28 10.47
N GLY A 157 -25.90 -1.49 11.49
CA GLY A 157 -27.30 -1.17 11.86
C GLY A 157 -27.41 -0.24 13.06
N SER A 158 -28.61 -0.15 13.63
CA SER A 158 -28.92 0.72 14.77
C SER A 158 -28.34 0.24 16.09
N LEU A 159 -28.00 1.18 16.98
CA LEU A 159 -27.76 0.90 18.40
C LEU A 159 -29.03 0.64 19.18
N ARG A 160 -30.22 0.93 18.62
CA ARG A 160 -31.49 0.76 19.31
C ARG A 160 -31.87 -0.71 19.44
N GLN A 161 -31.91 -1.17 20.69
CA GLN A 161 -32.37 -2.50 21.04
C GLN A 161 -33.71 -2.40 21.78
N VAL A 162 -34.53 -3.41 21.64
CA VAL A 162 -35.77 -3.53 22.44
C VAL A 162 -35.36 -4.15 23.76
N ASP A 163 -35.56 -3.43 24.86
CA ASP A 163 -35.29 -3.90 26.20
C ASP A 163 -36.29 -5.02 26.62
N GLN A 164 -36.04 -5.62 27.77
CA GLN A 164 -36.92 -6.67 28.34
C GLN A 164 -38.36 -6.19 28.63
N PHE A 165 -38.60 -4.89 28.60
CA PHE A 165 -39.90 -4.27 28.78
C PHE A 165 -40.56 -3.86 27.47
N GLY A 166 -39.95 -4.18 26.33
CA GLY A 166 -40.43 -3.80 25.01
C GLY A 166 -40.17 -2.34 24.62
N GLN A 167 -39.38 -1.61 25.41
CA GLN A 167 -39.00 -0.24 25.09
C GLN A 167 -37.73 -0.22 24.24
N LYS A 168 -37.68 0.70 23.29
CA LYS A 168 -36.51 0.90 22.45
C LYS A 168 -35.51 1.80 23.18
N ALA A 169 -34.44 1.22 23.68
CA ALA A 169 -33.32 1.96 24.25
C ALA A 169 -32.12 1.93 23.29
N ALA A 170 -31.44 3.05 23.14
CA ALA A 170 -30.17 3.07 22.42
C ALA A 170 -29.05 2.53 23.33
N ALA A 171 -28.27 1.57 22.86
CA ALA A 171 -27.11 1.09 23.58
C ALA A 171 -25.92 2.03 23.29
N GLU A 172 -26.03 3.27 23.75
CA GLU A 172 -24.98 4.28 23.66
C GLU A 172 -24.01 4.12 24.84
N GLY A 173 -22.75 4.47 24.62
CA GLY A 173 -21.77 4.43 25.70
C GLY A 173 -20.33 4.57 25.28
N ASN A 174 -19.49 4.58 26.31
CA ASN A 174 -18.03 4.50 26.15
C ASN A 174 -17.59 3.07 26.47
N PHE A 175 -16.96 2.43 25.53
CA PHE A 175 -16.46 1.06 25.68
C PHE A 175 -14.95 1.07 25.78
N LYS A 176 -14.45 0.41 26.80
CA LYS A 176 -13.04 0.11 26.99
C LYS A 176 -12.77 -1.28 26.40
N ILE A 177 -11.91 -1.35 25.41
CA ILE A 177 -11.51 -2.59 24.76
C ILE A 177 -10.08 -2.88 25.18
N SER A 178 -9.87 -3.98 25.88
CA SER A 178 -8.55 -4.45 26.33
C SER A 178 -8.16 -5.67 25.52
N ILE A 179 -6.97 -5.64 24.94
CA ILE A 179 -6.47 -6.61 23.97
C ILE A 179 -5.16 -7.20 24.48
N ASN A 180 -5.06 -8.53 24.48
CA ASN A 180 -3.82 -9.27 24.72
C ASN A 180 -3.52 -10.11 23.47
N ALA A 181 -2.33 -9.98 22.92
CA ALA A 181 -1.94 -10.66 21.71
C ALA A 181 -1.28 -12.02 21.95
N THR A 182 -1.57 -12.95 21.05
CA THR A 182 -0.75 -14.14 20.79
C THR A 182 -0.19 -13.98 19.38
N PRO A 183 1.10 -13.63 19.24
CA PRO A 183 1.66 -13.27 17.94
C PRO A 183 1.58 -14.40 16.92
N GLY A 184 1.30 -14.05 15.69
CA GLY A 184 1.39 -14.90 14.51
C GLY A 184 2.77 -14.85 13.87
N GLN A 185 2.81 -14.89 12.54
CA GLN A 185 4.04 -14.84 11.75
C GLN A 185 3.86 -13.96 10.53
N GLY A 186 4.87 -13.14 10.21
CA GLY A 186 4.94 -12.41 8.95
C GLY A 186 5.33 -13.34 7.79
N GLN A 187 5.00 -12.93 6.58
CA GLN A 187 5.39 -13.62 5.34
C GLN A 187 6.88 -13.43 5.09
N ILE A 188 7.56 -14.47 4.59
CA ILE A 188 8.92 -14.40 4.08
C ILE A 188 8.93 -14.94 2.66
N GLN A 189 9.54 -14.16 1.75
CA GLN A 189 9.72 -14.52 0.34
C GLN A 189 11.21 -14.53 0.02
N LYS A 190 11.59 -15.36 -0.94
CA LYS A 190 12.95 -15.53 -1.40
C LYS A 190 13.02 -15.54 -2.91
N SER A 191 14.04 -14.89 -3.47
CA SER A 191 14.34 -15.01 -4.89
C SER A 191 15.12 -16.27 -5.21
N ASP A 192 15.23 -16.61 -6.48
CA ASP A 192 16.26 -17.52 -6.95
C ASP A 192 17.65 -16.88 -6.92
N VAL A 193 18.69 -17.71 -7.13
CA VAL A 193 20.08 -17.26 -7.14
C VAL A 193 20.36 -16.42 -8.39
N PHE A 194 20.86 -15.21 -8.21
CA PHE A 194 21.34 -14.35 -9.29
C PHE A 194 22.78 -14.69 -9.62
N LYS A 195 23.05 -14.89 -10.92
CA LYS A 195 24.34 -15.28 -11.45
C LYS A 195 24.81 -14.30 -12.52
N ILE A 196 26.12 -14.22 -12.67
CA ILE A 196 26.76 -13.40 -13.69
C ILE A 196 26.46 -13.93 -15.08
N LYS A 197 26.05 -13.05 -15.99
CA LYS A 197 25.71 -13.35 -17.39
C LYS A 197 26.86 -13.15 -18.36
N HIS A 198 27.66 -12.12 -18.16
CA HIS A 198 28.69 -11.67 -19.06
C HIS A 198 30.09 -11.81 -18.45
N GLU A 199 31.13 -11.87 -19.30
CA GLU A 199 32.52 -11.68 -18.89
C GLU A 199 32.77 -10.21 -18.53
N ASP A 200 33.92 -9.92 -17.92
CA ASP A 200 34.36 -8.56 -17.55
C ASP A 200 33.47 -7.84 -16.49
N VAL A 201 32.78 -8.59 -15.67
CA VAL A 201 32.00 -8.05 -14.53
C VAL A 201 32.91 -7.99 -13.30
N MET A 202 32.99 -6.80 -12.70
CA MET A 202 33.65 -6.59 -11.42
C MET A 202 32.64 -6.70 -10.28
N MET A 203 33.03 -7.41 -9.22
CA MET A 203 32.26 -7.54 -7.98
C MET A 203 33.09 -7.11 -6.80
N ASN A 204 32.43 -6.79 -5.67
CA ASN A 204 33.07 -6.37 -4.43
C ASN A 204 34.03 -5.20 -4.65
N VAL A 205 33.63 -4.25 -5.50
CA VAL A 205 34.48 -3.13 -5.88
C VAL A 205 34.63 -2.15 -4.74
N SER A 206 35.88 -2.00 -4.30
CA SER A 206 36.26 -1.00 -3.30
C SER A 206 37.28 -0.04 -3.92
N VAL A 207 36.97 1.26 -3.97
CA VAL A 207 37.85 2.30 -4.49
C VAL A 207 38.06 3.37 -3.41
N ASN A 208 39.31 3.63 -3.06
CA ASN A 208 39.66 4.58 -2.02
C ASN A 208 40.21 5.90 -2.61
N THR A 209 39.32 6.86 -2.81
CA THR A 209 39.68 8.17 -3.36
C THR A 209 40.63 8.97 -2.46
N ASN A 210 40.60 8.73 -1.15
CA ASN A 210 41.50 9.35 -0.18
C ASN A 210 42.92 8.74 -0.20
N LYS A 211 43.09 7.65 -0.93
CA LYS A 211 44.35 6.94 -1.08
C LYS A 211 44.92 6.99 -2.52
N GLY A 212 44.37 7.90 -3.32
CA GLY A 212 44.90 8.20 -4.64
C GLY A 212 44.35 7.35 -5.79
N VAL A 213 43.23 6.64 -5.63
CA VAL A 213 42.55 5.92 -6.70
C VAL A 213 41.11 6.45 -6.82
N ASN A 214 40.68 6.80 -8.04
CA ASN A 214 39.35 7.34 -8.31
C ASN A 214 38.43 6.35 -9.04
N GLY A 215 38.97 5.25 -9.56
CA GLY A 215 38.17 4.22 -10.24
C GLY A 215 39.05 3.13 -10.82
N VAL A 216 38.43 1.97 -11.05
CA VAL A 216 39.03 0.83 -11.72
C VAL A 216 38.06 0.29 -12.76
N SER A 217 38.60 -0.32 -13.85
CA SER A 217 37.81 -1.06 -14.82
C SER A 217 38.63 -2.19 -15.41
N ILE A 218 37.97 -3.20 -15.96
CA ILE A 218 38.62 -4.40 -16.50
C ILE A 218 38.11 -4.68 -17.92
N ASP A 219 38.87 -5.45 -18.66
CA ASP A 219 38.54 -6.00 -19.98
C ASP A 219 39.36 -7.29 -20.20
N GLY A 220 38.68 -8.41 -20.40
CA GLY A 220 39.31 -9.72 -20.72
C GLY A 220 40.13 -10.33 -19.57
N LEU A 221 39.89 -9.96 -18.29
CA LEU A 221 40.64 -10.53 -17.17
C LEU A 221 40.16 -11.92 -16.79
N PRO A 222 41.06 -12.81 -16.38
CA PRO A 222 40.67 -14.05 -15.71
C PRO A 222 39.94 -13.79 -14.42
N ALA A 223 39.03 -14.69 -14.05
CA ALA A 223 38.34 -14.64 -12.76
C ALA A 223 39.34 -14.71 -11.60
N GLY A 224 39.15 -13.88 -10.57
CA GLY A 224 40.05 -13.83 -9.44
C GLY A 224 39.93 -12.53 -8.63
N ASN A 225 40.69 -12.44 -7.56
CA ASN A 225 40.73 -11.27 -6.68
C ASN A 225 41.92 -10.36 -7.06
N TYR A 226 41.62 -9.09 -7.24
CA TYR A 226 42.59 -8.08 -7.64
C TYR A 226 42.62 -6.94 -6.63
N SER A 227 43.82 -6.49 -6.25
CA SER A 227 43.97 -5.31 -5.39
C SER A 227 45.12 -4.43 -5.85
N LEU A 228 44.92 -3.11 -5.76
CA LEU A 228 45.91 -2.09 -6.05
C LEU A 228 46.35 -1.42 -4.76
N ASN A 229 47.61 -1.62 -4.41
CA ASN A 229 48.23 -0.96 -3.29
C ASN A 229 49.17 0.17 -3.73
N LEU A 230 49.24 1.25 -2.99
CA LEU A 230 50.04 2.43 -3.25
C LEU A 230 50.98 2.72 -2.10
N ALA A 231 52.26 2.97 -2.37
CA ALA A 231 53.23 3.34 -1.37
C ALA A 231 54.26 4.35 -1.93
N ARG A 232 54.75 5.23 -1.06
CA ARG A 232 55.93 6.08 -1.40
C ARG A 232 57.22 5.39 -1.02
N VAL A 233 57.85 4.79 -1.99
CA VAL A 233 59.06 4.01 -1.82
C VAL A 233 60.03 4.24 -2.95
N ALA A 234 61.32 4.05 -2.69
CA ALA A 234 62.36 3.92 -3.72
C ALA A 234 62.50 2.43 -4.04
N THR A 235 62.39 2.06 -5.32
CA THR A 235 62.50 0.65 -5.76
C THR A 235 63.38 0.53 -6.99
N ALA A 236 64.13 -0.55 -7.09
CA ALA A 236 64.85 -0.90 -8.28
C ALA A 236 63.89 -1.44 -9.36
N ALA A 237 64.24 -1.30 -10.61
CA ALA A 237 63.47 -1.95 -11.70
C ALA A 237 63.52 -3.47 -11.53
N THR A 238 62.39 -4.12 -11.77
CA THR A 238 62.24 -5.58 -11.68
C THR A 238 61.67 -6.18 -12.93
N ALA A 239 62.04 -7.41 -13.25
CA ALA A 239 61.34 -8.22 -14.25
C ALA A 239 60.84 -9.51 -13.55
N THR A 240 59.56 -9.73 -13.57
CA THR A 240 58.92 -10.87 -12.89
C THR A 240 58.27 -11.79 -13.91
N LYS A 241 58.57 -13.07 -13.82
CA LYS A 241 57.88 -14.11 -14.61
C LYS A 241 56.50 -14.29 -14.00
N ILE A 242 55.46 -14.06 -14.80
CA ILE A 242 54.08 -14.14 -14.36
C ILE A 242 53.33 -15.34 -14.90
N ALA A 243 53.78 -15.94 -15.99
CA ALA A 243 53.20 -17.17 -16.52
C ALA A 243 54.19 -17.98 -17.32
N ASN A 244 54.03 -19.31 -17.38
CA ASN A 244 54.94 -20.22 -18.03
C ASN A 244 54.21 -21.45 -18.59
N TYR A 245 54.53 -21.83 -19.83
CA TYR A 245 54.06 -23.06 -20.49
C TYR A 245 55.22 -23.78 -21.17
N GLY A 246 55.66 -24.89 -20.58
CA GLY A 246 56.71 -25.74 -21.15
C GLY A 246 58.13 -25.14 -21.15
N PHE A 247 58.35 -23.97 -20.53
CA PHE A 247 59.55 -23.19 -20.70
C PHE A 247 60.01 -22.54 -19.40
N ASP A 248 61.08 -23.06 -18.77
CA ASP A 248 61.51 -22.63 -17.44
C ASP A 248 62.98 -22.24 -17.31
N ILE A 249 63.67 -22.09 -18.39
CA ILE A 249 65.13 -21.85 -18.36
C ILE A 249 65.50 -20.38 -18.50
N PHE A 250 64.55 -19.46 -18.66
CA PHE A 250 64.85 -18.04 -18.78
C PHE A 250 64.88 -17.32 -17.46
N THR A 251 65.95 -16.60 -17.24
CA THR A 251 66.04 -15.56 -16.21
C THR A 251 66.09 -14.21 -16.89
N VAL A 252 65.12 -13.34 -16.56
CA VAL A 252 65.10 -11.97 -17.08
C VAL A 252 65.29 -11.02 -15.86
N ALA A 253 66.28 -10.14 -15.96
CA ALA A 253 66.50 -9.10 -14.98
C ALA A 253 65.93 -7.77 -15.47
N GLY A 254 65.32 -6.99 -14.55
CA GLY A 254 64.73 -5.70 -14.90
C GLY A 254 65.74 -4.58 -15.20
N GLY A 255 66.99 -4.74 -14.78
CA GLY A 255 68.04 -3.71 -15.00
C GLY A 255 67.59 -2.31 -14.58
N ASP A 256 67.88 -1.32 -15.39
CA ASP A 256 67.53 0.10 -15.19
C ASP A 256 66.29 0.48 -15.99
N ALA A 257 65.27 -0.35 -16.02
CA ALA A 257 64.04 -0.10 -16.76
C ALA A 257 63.40 1.25 -16.34
N THR A 258 63.17 2.12 -17.32
CA THR A 258 62.56 3.44 -17.16
C THR A 258 61.08 3.47 -17.51
N ALA A 259 60.54 2.38 -18.09
CA ALA A 259 59.16 2.22 -18.45
C ALA A 259 58.63 0.84 -18.03
N ASN A 260 57.35 0.77 -17.67
CA ASN A 260 56.68 -0.48 -17.41
C ASN A 260 56.34 -1.20 -18.72
N ALA A 261 56.48 -2.51 -18.77
CA ALA A 261 56.17 -3.30 -19.97
C ALA A 261 55.71 -4.72 -19.60
N ASN A 262 54.83 -5.29 -20.41
CA ASN A 262 54.53 -6.72 -20.41
C ASN A 262 55.13 -7.37 -21.68
N ILE A 263 55.81 -8.49 -21.53
CA ILE A 263 56.51 -9.14 -22.59
C ILE A 263 56.13 -10.63 -22.64
N LEU A 264 55.59 -11.06 -23.77
CA LEU A 264 55.38 -12.46 -24.08
C LEU A 264 56.51 -12.97 -24.96
N PHE A 265 57.14 -14.05 -24.58
CA PHE A 265 58.06 -14.80 -25.41
C PHE A 265 57.43 -16.13 -25.82
N GLU A 266 57.46 -16.43 -27.11
CA GLU A 266 57.03 -17.70 -27.70
C GLU A 266 58.18 -18.32 -28.50
N VAL A 267 58.48 -19.59 -28.22
CA VAL A 267 59.52 -20.30 -28.95
C VAL A 267 59.03 -20.69 -30.34
N LEU A 268 59.64 -20.12 -31.38
CA LEU A 268 59.31 -20.44 -32.76
C LEU A 268 60.13 -21.63 -33.26
N LYS A 269 61.41 -21.69 -32.92
CA LYS A 269 62.35 -22.71 -33.42
C LYS A 269 63.48 -22.93 -32.42
N VAL A 270 63.86 -24.17 -32.21
CA VAL A 270 65.07 -24.57 -31.49
C VAL A 270 66.02 -25.24 -32.43
N ASP A 271 67.28 -24.74 -32.53
CA ASP A 271 68.33 -25.31 -33.30
C ASP A 271 69.41 -25.84 -32.33
N THR A 272 69.31 -27.11 -31.99
CA THR A 272 70.19 -27.76 -31.04
C THR A 272 71.58 -27.93 -31.57
N ALA A 273 71.75 -27.95 -32.91
CA ALA A 273 73.06 -28.07 -33.55
C ALA A 273 73.89 -26.77 -33.52
N LEU A 274 73.22 -25.64 -33.57
CA LEU A 274 73.80 -24.32 -33.44
C LEU A 274 73.74 -23.72 -32.04
N GLY A 275 73.04 -24.40 -31.09
CA GLY A 275 72.81 -23.88 -29.75
C GLY A 275 71.95 -22.61 -29.76
N GLN A 276 71.01 -22.49 -30.72
CA GLN A 276 70.22 -21.28 -30.90
C GLN A 276 68.73 -21.54 -30.70
N VAL A 277 68.03 -20.59 -30.06
CA VAL A 277 66.57 -20.54 -29.93
C VAL A 277 66.03 -19.26 -30.58
N THR A 278 65.00 -19.40 -31.43
CA THR A 278 64.31 -18.27 -32.05
C THR A 278 63.01 -18.06 -31.33
N PHE A 279 62.86 -16.88 -30.79
CA PHE A 279 61.64 -16.45 -30.09
C PHE A 279 60.83 -15.46 -30.90
N ARG A 280 59.54 -15.48 -30.78
CA ARG A 280 58.67 -14.32 -31.04
C ARG A 280 58.50 -13.59 -29.70
N GLY A 281 58.86 -12.33 -29.66
CA GLY A 281 58.65 -11.46 -28.53
C GLY A 281 57.58 -10.43 -28.84
N VAL A 282 56.53 -10.38 -28.03
CA VAL A 282 55.47 -9.36 -28.12
C VAL A 282 55.55 -8.53 -26.87
N SER A 283 55.61 -7.21 -27.00
CA SER A 283 55.67 -6.31 -25.85
C SER A 283 54.80 -5.07 -26.03
N TYR A 284 54.30 -4.59 -24.92
CA TYR A 284 53.63 -3.30 -24.82
C TYR A 284 54.31 -2.45 -23.74
N VAL A 285 54.53 -1.18 -24.08
CA VAL A 285 54.98 -0.16 -23.12
C VAL A 285 53.86 0.84 -22.91
N LEU A 286 53.51 1.07 -21.67
CA LEU A 286 52.53 2.07 -21.31
C LEU A 286 53.26 3.37 -20.95
N ASP A 287 52.84 4.48 -21.55
CA ASP A 287 53.35 5.79 -21.18
C ASP A 287 52.71 6.28 -19.88
N LYS A 288 53.21 7.40 -19.37
CA LYS A 288 52.67 8.04 -18.14
C LYS A 288 51.19 8.50 -18.25
N ASP A 289 50.66 8.54 -19.45
CA ASP A 289 49.26 8.93 -19.74
C ASP A 289 48.37 7.72 -19.97
N GLY A 290 48.91 6.50 -19.82
CA GLY A 290 48.20 5.25 -20.00
C GLY A 290 47.98 4.84 -21.43
N ASN A 291 48.59 5.54 -22.38
CA ASN A 291 48.49 5.16 -23.79
C ASN A 291 49.50 4.07 -24.11
N GLN A 292 49.08 3.09 -24.90
CA GLN A 292 49.94 2.06 -25.37
C GLN A 292 50.93 2.65 -26.37
N THR A 293 52.22 2.55 -26.05
CA THR A 293 53.30 2.97 -26.90
C THR A 293 54.24 1.79 -27.14
N ASN A 294 55.01 1.87 -28.19
CA ASN A 294 56.06 0.87 -28.48
C ASN A 294 55.55 -0.59 -28.48
N TYR A 295 54.40 -0.85 -29.13
CA TYR A 295 54.00 -2.22 -29.42
C TYR A 295 55.04 -2.82 -30.37
N VAL A 296 55.63 -3.93 -29.96
CA VAL A 296 56.65 -4.65 -30.74
C VAL A 296 56.25 -6.11 -30.84
N ASP A 297 56.27 -6.63 -32.07
CA ASP A 297 56.13 -8.05 -32.38
C ASP A 297 57.37 -8.40 -33.27
N ALA A 298 58.33 -9.03 -32.69
CA ALA A 298 59.60 -9.27 -33.36
C ALA A 298 60.12 -10.68 -33.06
N ASN A 299 60.80 -11.25 -34.03
CA ASN A 299 61.54 -12.50 -33.90
C ASN A 299 62.96 -12.21 -33.36
N ILE A 300 63.33 -12.90 -32.31
CA ILE A 300 64.62 -12.77 -31.64
C ILE A 300 65.33 -14.10 -31.70
N VAL A 301 66.57 -14.08 -32.14
CA VAL A 301 67.44 -15.28 -32.15
C VAL A 301 68.50 -15.14 -31.08
N VAL A 302 68.47 -16.10 -30.15
CA VAL A 302 69.41 -16.14 -29.01
C VAL A 302 70.29 -17.36 -29.18
N GLY A 303 71.58 -17.20 -29.14
CA GLY A 303 72.57 -18.27 -29.29
C GLY A 303 73.50 -18.23 -28.08
N GLY A 304 73.91 -19.37 -27.58
CA GLY A 304 74.89 -19.84 -26.64
C GLY A 304 75.72 -18.92 -25.69
N ALA A 305 75.37 -17.66 -25.62
CA ALA A 305 75.96 -16.69 -24.66
C ALA A 305 74.91 -15.77 -24.09
N ASP A 306 75.11 -15.40 -22.86
CA ASP A 306 74.25 -14.41 -22.19
C ASP A 306 74.09 -13.14 -23.00
N ILE A 307 72.87 -12.75 -23.37
CA ILE A 307 72.62 -11.47 -24.00
C ILE A 307 72.32 -10.45 -22.87
N THR A 308 73.27 -9.52 -22.70
CA THR A 308 73.12 -8.38 -21.78
C THR A 308 72.76 -7.12 -22.58
N GLY A 309 71.80 -6.32 -22.11
CA GLY A 309 71.46 -5.03 -22.75
C GLY A 309 70.55 -5.11 -23.94
N TYR A 310 69.56 -6.04 -23.97
CA TYR A 310 68.66 -6.17 -25.14
C TYR A 310 67.55 -5.10 -25.09
N THR A 311 67.50 -4.25 -26.11
CA THR A 311 66.52 -3.14 -26.21
C THR A 311 65.48 -3.36 -27.33
N GLY A 312 65.47 -4.52 -27.96
CA GLY A 312 64.69 -4.80 -29.18
C GLY A 312 63.20 -4.92 -29.07
N LEU A 313 62.61 -4.85 -27.89
CA LEU A 313 61.16 -4.98 -27.65
C LEU A 313 60.51 -3.67 -27.18
N GLY A 314 61.10 -2.52 -27.55
CA GLY A 314 60.53 -1.22 -27.21
C GLY A 314 60.74 -0.79 -25.75
N VAL A 315 61.34 -1.66 -24.93
CA VAL A 315 61.66 -1.39 -23.52
C VAL A 315 63.10 -0.97 -23.43
N THR A 316 63.39 0.21 -22.91
CA THR A 316 64.75 0.66 -22.60
C THR A 316 65.19 0.00 -21.30
N LEU A 317 65.69 -1.21 -21.41
CA LEU A 317 66.31 -1.97 -20.32
C LEU A 317 67.79 -1.98 -20.56
N ASP A 318 68.58 -1.34 -19.76
CA ASP A 318 70.05 -1.32 -19.93
C ASP A 318 70.65 -2.70 -19.65
N LEU A 319 69.95 -3.62 -19.00
CA LEU A 319 70.39 -4.96 -18.66
C LEU A 319 69.27 -6.01 -18.68
N LEU A 320 68.55 -6.16 -19.80
CA LEU A 320 67.71 -7.35 -19.98
C LEU A 320 68.65 -8.53 -20.32
N ARG A 321 68.85 -9.41 -19.34
CA ARG A 321 69.64 -10.63 -19.55
C ARG A 321 68.71 -11.79 -19.86
N ILE A 322 68.91 -12.42 -20.99
CA ILE A 322 68.20 -13.65 -21.35
C ILE A 322 69.25 -14.76 -21.26
N ASP A 323 69.11 -15.64 -20.27
CA ASP A 323 69.97 -16.80 -20.11
C ASP A 323 69.20 -18.04 -20.60
N THR A 324 69.73 -18.68 -21.62
CA THR A 324 69.07 -19.81 -22.29
C THR A 324 69.36 -21.15 -21.61
N GLY A 325 70.20 -21.23 -20.60
CA GLY A 325 70.47 -22.46 -19.86
C GLY A 325 70.57 -23.71 -20.73
N ASP A 326 69.95 -24.80 -20.37
CA ASP A 326 69.88 -26.05 -21.14
C ASP A 326 68.76 -26.01 -22.20
N ILE A 327 69.08 -25.68 -23.41
CA ILE A 327 68.14 -25.61 -24.56
C ILE A 327 67.54 -26.95 -24.96
N SER A 328 68.04 -28.07 -24.45
CA SER A 328 67.54 -29.40 -24.77
C SER A 328 66.12 -29.66 -24.22
N SER A 329 65.67 -28.93 -23.22
CA SER A 329 64.35 -28.99 -22.65
C SER A 329 63.33 -28.11 -23.34
N VAL A 330 63.76 -27.14 -24.19
CA VAL A 330 62.91 -26.14 -24.86
C VAL A 330 62.28 -26.72 -26.12
N LYS A 331 61.02 -26.46 -26.39
CA LYS A 331 60.27 -26.91 -27.56
C LYS A 331 59.63 -25.73 -28.30
N ALA A 332 59.51 -25.85 -29.62
CA ALA A 332 58.73 -24.89 -30.39
C ALA A 332 57.26 -24.89 -29.88
N GLY A 333 56.71 -23.71 -29.64
CA GLY A 333 55.40 -23.49 -29.03
C GLY A 333 55.43 -23.23 -27.55
N ASP A 334 56.58 -23.45 -26.85
CA ASP A 334 56.73 -23.08 -25.44
C ASP A 334 56.61 -21.56 -25.28
N LYS A 335 55.97 -21.11 -24.22
CA LYS A 335 55.69 -19.70 -23.97
C LYS A 335 55.99 -19.29 -22.52
N VAL A 336 56.40 -18.03 -22.35
CA VAL A 336 56.56 -17.42 -21.03
C VAL A 336 56.20 -15.93 -21.07
N VAL A 337 55.60 -15.46 -20.02
CA VAL A 337 55.21 -14.04 -19.86
C VAL A 337 55.99 -13.41 -18.71
N TYR A 338 56.61 -12.28 -19.03
CA TYR A 338 57.33 -11.45 -18.06
C TYR A 338 56.67 -10.09 -17.94
N GLN A 339 56.69 -9.56 -16.72
CA GLN A 339 56.34 -8.18 -16.43
C GLN A 339 57.59 -7.43 -15.97
N VAL A 340 57.83 -6.31 -16.62
CA VAL A 340 58.95 -5.42 -16.31
C VAL A 340 58.41 -4.16 -15.67
N ASN A 341 58.91 -3.82 -14.49
CA ASN A 341 58.50 -2.65 -13.74
C ASN A 341 59.63 -1.63 -13.70
N ALA A 342 59.33 -0.39 -14.07
CA ALA A 342 60.25 0.73 -13.94
C ALA A 342 60.63 0.99 -12.50
N GLY A 343 61.90 1.22 -12.25
CA GLY A 343 62.41 1.58 -10.91
C GLY A 343 62.02 3.01 -10.50
N ILE A 344 62.01 3.24 -9.19
CA ILE A 344 61.87 4.56 -8.59
C ILE A 344 63.20 4.91 -7.94
N ALA A 345 63.87 5.98 -8.40
CA ALA A 345 65.17 6.38 -7.93
C ALA A 345 65.18 6.70 -6.42
N THR A 346 66.24 6.30 -5.73
CA THR A 346 66.47 6.62 -4.31
C THR A 346 66.52 8.14 -4.13
N GLY A 347 65.68 8.67 -3.18
CA GLY A 347 65.60 10.11 -2.93
C GLY A 347 64.54 10.86 -3.75
N SER A 348 63.84 10.19 -4.68
CA SER A 348 62.65 10.76 -5.30
C SER A 348 61.39 10.54 -4.42
N ASN A 349 60.46 11.48 -4.45
CA ASN A 349 59.15 11.31 -3.82
C ASN A 349 58.18 10.51 -4.69
N GLY A 350 58.67 9.47 -5.35
CA GLY A 350 57.92 8.63 -6.27
C GLY A 350 56.87 7.78 -5.53
N VAL A 351 55.79 7.47 -6.24
CA VAL A 351 54.75 6.54 -5.80
C VAL A 351 54.86 5.25 -6.57
N GLN A 352 55.00 4.15 -5.84
CA GLN A 352 54.88 2.82 -6.40
C GLN A 352 53.46 2.35 -6.24
N ALA A 353 52.84 1.89 -7.31
CA ALA A 353 51.60 1.16 -7.32
C ALA A 353 51.89 -0.32 -7.52
N THR A 354 51.25 -1.17 -6.73
CA THR A 354 51.43 -2.61 -6.77
C THR A 354 50.08 -3.27 -6.98
N TRP A 355 49.92 -3.94 -8.11
CA TRP A 355 48.81 -4.85 -8.33
C TRP A 355 49.13 -6.19 -7.71
N ASN A 356 48.23 -6.67 -6.84
CA ASN A 356 48.23 -8.03 -6.33
C ASN A 356 47.00 -8.74 -6.91
N TYR A 357 47.18 -9.95 -7.38
CA TYR A 357 46.06 -10.73 -7.88
C TYR A 357 46.25 -12.20 -7.52
N ASP A 358 45.10 -12.83 -7.21
CA ASP A 358 44.95 -14.24 -6.94
C ASP A 358 43.92 -14.77 -7.94
N VAL A 359 44.40 -15.43 -8.97
CA VAL A 359 43.53 -15.98 -10.02
C VAL A 359 42.95 -17.29 -9.52
N ASP A 360 41.64 -17.44 -9.64
CA ASP A 360 40.95 -18.66 -9.21
C ASP A 360 41.35 -19.87 -10.05
N SER A 361 42.18 -20.73 -9.46
CA SER A 361 42.64 -21.97 -10.08
C SER A 361 41.56 -23.06 -10.25
N THR A 362 40.38 -22.87 -9.63
CA THR A 362 39.25 -23.81 -9.77
C THR A 362 38.55 -23.68 -11.11
N TRP A 363 38.81 -22.61 -11.82
CA TRP A 363 38.35 -22.44 -13.20
C TRP A 363 39.12 -23.35 -14.13
N ASP A 364 38.42 -24.21 -14.81
CA ASP A 364 38.89 -25.26 -15.72
C ASP A 364 39.54 -24.69 -17.01
N LEU A 365 40.22 -23.55 -16.91
CA LEU A 365 40.94 -22.89 -17.98
C LEU A 365 42.44 -23.27 -17.98
N GLY A 366 42.89 -24.14 -17.06
CA GLY A 366 44.27 -24.60 -17.01
C GLY A 366 45.28 -23.55 -16.60
N TRP A 367 44.88 -22.54 -15.88
CA TRP A 367 45.79 -21.53 -15.31
C TRP A 367 46.57 -22.16 -14.16
N ASP A 368 47.86 -22.42 -14.34
CA ASP A 368 48.70 -23.01 -13.31
C ASP A 368 49.26 -21.94 -12.34
N GLN A 369 48.34 -21.15 -11.77
CA GLN A 369 48.73 -20.12 -10.84
C GLN A 369 48.08 -20.35 -9.46
N THR A 370 48.71 -21.23 -8.71
CA THR A 370 48.43 -21.38 -7.30
C THR A 370 49.29 -20.37 -6.51
N GLY A 371 48.70 -19.20 -6.26
CA GLY A 371 49.32 -18.19 -5.41
C GLY A 371 49.08 -16.75 -5.85
N ALA A 372 49.11 -15.83 -4.92
CA ALA A 372 48.99 -14.41 -5.16
C ALA A 372 50.21 -13.91 -5.95
N LEU A 373 49.96 -13.35 -7.11
CA LEU A 373 50.97 -12.67 -7.92
C LEU A 373 50.91 -11.17 -7.65
N ALA A 374 52.11 -10.55 -7.65
CA ALA A 374 52.15 -9.11 -7.45
C ALA A 374 53.07 -8.49 -8.52
N PHE A 375 52.64 -7.39 -9.10
CA PHE A 375 53.51 -6.56 -9.93
C PHE A 375 53.44 -5.11 -9.48
N ALA A 376 54.57 -4.46 -9.46
CA ALA A 376 54.71 -3.09 -9.08
C ALA A 376 55.10 -2.22 -10.28
N PHE A 377 54.59 -0.99 -10.31
CA PHE A 377 54.96 -0.02 -11.34
C PHE A 377 55.11 1.39 -10.73
N ASN A 378 55.84 2.23 -11.43
CA ASN A 378 56.01 3.62 -11.02
C ASN A 378 54.80 4.45 -11.42
N ALA A 379 54.08 4.97 -10.40
CA ALA A 379 52.93 5.82 -10.58
C ALA A 379 53.23 7.33 -10.44
N THR A 380 54.48 7.71 -10.44
CA THR A 380 54.90 9.12 -10.27
C THR A 380 54.48 9.97 -11.47
N GLY A 381 53.71 11.04 -11.22
CA GLY A 381 53.31 12.01 -12.24
C GLY A 381 52.09 11.63 -13.09
N ILE A 382 51.31 10.65 -12.64
CA ILE A 382 50.06 10.21 -13.29
C ILE A 382 48.80 10.71 -12.59
N ASP A 383 48.93 11.75 -11.76
CA ASP A 383 47.80 12.35 -11.07
C ASP A 383 46.69 12.77 -12.05
N GLY A 384 45.44 12.39 -11.73
CA GLY A 384 44.27 12.69 -12.54
C GLY A 384 44.10 11.88 -13.84
N LYS A 385 45.02 10.95 -14.13
CA LYS A 385 45.03 10.15 -15.36
C LYS A 385 44.47 8.75 -15.14
N THR A 386 44.02 8.14 -16.23
CA THR A 386 43.70 6.71 -16.29
C THR A 386 44.91 5.99 -16.91
N VAL A 387 45.39 4.94 -16.26
CA VAL A 387 46.48 4.11 -16.75
C VAL A 387 45.93 2.73 -17.05
N HIS A 388 46.23 2.25 -18.24
CA HIS A 388 45.85 0.94 -18.72
C HIS A 388 47.03 -0.02 -18.56
N PHE A 389 46.78 -1.16 -17.89
CA PHE A 389 47.78 -2.22 -17.69
C PHE A 389 47.34 -3.41 -18.52
N ARG A 390 47.91 -3.54 -19.72
CA ARG A 390 47.72 -4.76 -20.49
C ARG A 390 48.60 -5.86 -19.94
N THR A 391 48.01 -7.00 -19.70
CA THR A 391 48.68 -8.19 -19.19
C THR A 391 48.45 -9.35 -20.14
N PHE A 392 49.44 -10.23 -20.22
CA PHE A 392 49.32 -11.48 -20.95
C PHE A 392 49.08 -12.60 -19.94
N TYR A 393 48.03 -13.35 -20.16
CA TYR A 393 47.71 -14.52 -19.36
C TYR A 393 47.94 -15.76 -20.23
N LEU A 394 48.73 -16.68 -19.71
CA LEU A 394 49.05 -17.92 -20.40
C LEU A 394 48.31 -19.08 -19.77
N ASN A 395 47.46 -19.75 -20.53
CA ASN A 395 46.86 -21.00 -20.10
C ASN A 395 47.87 -22.12 -20.23
N THR A 396 48.40 -22.65 -19.13
CA THR A 396 49.46 -23.64 -19.13
C THR A 396 48.99 -25.02 -19.57
N ALA A 397 47.68 -25.33 -19.56
CA ALA A 397 47.13 -26.59 -20.01
C ALA A 397 47.09 -26.70 -21.55
N ASN A 398 46.79 -25.61 -22.26
CA ASN A 398 46.64 -25.58 -23.71
C ASN A 398 47.64 -24.66 -24.45
N GLY A 399 48.43 -23.90 -23.71
CA GLY A 399 49.39 -22.96 -24.24
C GLY A 399 48.80 -21.75 -24.94
N VAL A 400 47.51 -21.46 -24.76
CA VAL A 400 46.86 -20.29 -25.34
C VAL A 400 47.16 -19.07 -24.49
N THR A 401 47.46 -17.96 -25.17
CA THR A 401 47.73 -16.67 -24.56
C THR A 401 46.51 -15.79 -24.71
N TYR A 402 46.08 -15.20 -23.62
CA TYR A 402 45.00 -14.23 -23.55
C TYR A 402 45.58 -12.85 -23.20
N GLU A 403 45.01 -11.80 -23.73
CA GLU A 403 45.28 -10.42 -23.30
C GLU A 403 44.19 -9.92 -22.40
N GLY A 404 44.51 -9.32 -21.27
CA GLY A 404 43.58 -8.62 -20.40
C GLY A 404 44.06 -7.21 -20.08
N ASP A 405 43.14 -6.31 -19.83
CA ASP A 405 43.43 -4.92 -19.47
C ASP A 405 42.85 -4.62 -18.07
N ILE A 406 43.68 -4.08 -17.19
CA ILE A 406 43.25 -3.46 -15.93
C ILE A 406 43.47 -1.98 -16.06
N SER A 407 42.43 -1.18 -15.96
CA SER A 407 42.53 0.27 -15.93
C SER A 407 42.33 0.82 -14.54
N ALA A 408 43.22 1.70 -14.11
CA ALA A 408 43.09 2.44 -12.88
C ALA A 408 43.11 3.95 -13.14
N ARG A 409 42.09 4.66 -12.68
CA ARG A 409 42.09 6.12 -12.71
C ARG A 409 42.66 6.64 -11.40
N PHE A 410 43.86 7.26 -11.50
CA PHE A 410 44.51 7.82 -10.34
C PHE A 410 43.94 9.19 -9.97
N GLY A 411 43.91 9.47 -8.68
CA GLY A 411 43.54 10.77 -8.14
C GLY A 411 44.77 11.56 -7.71
N ASP A 412 44.68 12.24 -6.56
CA ASP A 412 45.77 13.01 -5.97
C ASP A 412 46.73 12.06 -5.23
N LEU A 413 47.81 11.72 -5.88
CA LEU A 413 48.84 10.84 -5.35
C LEU A 413 49.69 11.48 -4.23
N THR A 414 49.56 12.78 -3.94
CA THR A 414 50.21 13.42 -2.79
C THR A 414 49.68 12.86 -1.45
N LYS A 415 48.49 12.29 -1.46
CA LYS A 415 47.85 11.67 -0.28
C LYS A 415 48.38 10.28 0.06
N VAL A 416 49.15 9.67 -0.85
CA VAL A 416 49.73 8.33 -0.60
C VAL A 416 50.78 8.41 0.46
N SER A 417 50.72 7.50 1.45
CA SER A 417 51.69 7.43 2.57
C SER A 417 52.95 6.62 2.21
N THR A 418 53.95 6.66 3.09
CA THR A 418 55.16 5.82 2.96
C THR A 418 54.92 4.35 3.28
N SER A 419 53.81 4.02 3.96
CA SER A 419 53.36 2.64 4.15
C SER A 419 52.46 2.19 3.01
N ASP A 420 52.51 0.91 2.68
CA ASP A 420 51.64 0.28 1.70
C ASP A 420 50.16 0.46 2.12
N THR A 421 49.34 0.96 1.21
CA THR A 421 47.94 1.26 1.44
C THR A 421 47.08 0.80 0.30
N MET A 422 45.99 0.08 0.59
CA MET A 422 45.04 -0.36 -0.42
C MET A 422 44.31 0.84 -1.03
N GLY A 423 44.51 1.04 -2.33
CA GLY A 423 43.86 2.08 -3.15
C GLY A 423 42.56 1.59 -3.80
N ALA A 424 42.55 0.33 -4.25
CA ALA A 424 41.35 -0.32 -4.80
C ALA A 424 41.43 -1.84 -4.67
N SER A 425 40.29 -2.50 -4.63
CA SER A 425 40.17 -3.95 -4.76
C SER A 425 38.88 -4.32 -5.48
N PHE A 426 38.85 -5.43 -6.17
CA PHE A 426 37.68 -6.00 -6.80
C PHE A 426 37.87 -7.50 -7.07
N THR A 427 36.79 -8.21 -7.36
CA THR A 427 36.78 -9.57 -7.88
C THR A 427 36.35 -9.52 -9.34
N ALA A 428 37.17 -10.03 -10.25
CA ALA A 428 36.75 -10.31 -11.63
C ALA A 428 35.91 -11.58 -11.63
N ALA A 429 34.67 -11.47 -12.10
CA ALA A 429 33.69 -12.56 -12.02
C ALA A 429 33.78 -13.47 -13.24
N TYR A 430 33.29 -14.70 -13.09
CA TYR A 430 33.07 -15.62 -14.18
C TYR A 430 31.60 -15.85 -14.50
N ILE A 431 31.28 -16.24 -15.72
CA ILE A 431 29.92 -16.53 -16.15
C ILE A 431 29.35 -17.68 -15.29
N GLY A 432 28.18 -17.42 -14.67
CA GLY A 432 27.51 -18.37 -13.78
C GLY A 432 27.95 -18.29 -12.32
N GLN A 433 28.91 -17.45 -11.97
CA GLN A 433 29.25 -17.15 -10.57
C GLN A 433 28.07 -16.44 -9.87
N VAL A 434 27.94 -16.67 -8.58
CA VAL A 434 26.98 -15.95 -7.73
C VAL A 434 27.32 -14.45 -7.71
N ALA A 435 26.33 -13.62 -8.01
CA ALA A 435 26.54 -12.17 -8.07
C ALA A 435 26.70 -11.58 -6.66
N ALA A 436 27.61 -10.60 -6.53
CA ALA A 436 27.69 -9.73 -5.36
C ALA A 436 26.66 -8.59 -5.44
N ASP A 437 26.43 -7.89 -4.35
CA ASP A 437 25.39 -6.86 -4.25
C ASP A 437 25.67 -5.58 -5.06
N ASP A 438 26.91 -5.37 -5.48
CA ASP A 438 27.35 -4.25 -6.32
C ASP A 438 27.25 -4.50 -7.82
N VAL A 439 26.82 -5.71 -8.24
CA VAL A 439 26.64 -6.06 -9.66
C VAL A 439 25.39 -5.39 -10.22
N MET A 440 25.47 -4.89 -11.46
CA MET A 440 24.34 -4.26 -12.14
C MET A 440 23.34 -5.29 -12.67
N LEU A 441 22.06 -4.92 -12.73
CA LEU A 441 21.00 -5.82 -13.22
C LEU A 441 21.25 -6.29 -14.67
N ARG A 442 21.90 -5.48 -15.50
CA ARG A 442 22.25 -5.83 -16.89
C ARG A 442 23.27 -6.98 -16.99
N ASP A 443 24.04 -7.20 -15.94
CA ASP A 443 25.10 -8.19 -15.89
C ASP A 443 24.64 -9.53 -15.28
N LEU A 444 23.35 -9.62 -14.92
CA LEU A 444 22.71 -10.78 -14.30
C LEU A 444 21.98 -11.63 -15.35
N ASP A 445 22.11 -12.96 -15.25
CA ASP A 445 21.54 -13.95 -16.17
C ASP A 445 20.01 -13.88 -16.26
N ARG A 446 19.33 -13.64 -15.14
CA ARG A 446 17.87 -13.69 -15.05
C ARG A 446 17.15 -12.53 -15.72
N PHE A 447 17.83 -11.40 -15.91
CA PHE A 447 17.27 -10.24 -16.61
C PHE A 447 17.42 -10.33 -18.15
N TRP A 448 17.75 -11.49 -18.67
CA TRP A 448 17.83 -11.76 -20.10
C TRP A 448 16.86 -12.87 -20.49
N ASP A 449 16.10 -12.65 -21.55
CA ASP A 449 15.19 -13.65 -22.08
C ASP A 449 15.96 -14.76 -22.86
N ALA A 450 15.24 -15.81 -23.24
CA ALA A 450 15.81 -16.92 -23.99
C ALA A 450 16.33 -16.50 -25.40
N ASN A 451 15.93 -15.34 -25.91
CA ASN A 451 16.35 -14.78 -27.19
C ASN A 451 17.58 -13.86 -27.08
N GLY A 452 18.07 -13.65 -25.86
CA GLY A 452 19.19 -12.76 -25.58
C GLY A 452 18.80 -11.28 -25.54
N ARG A 453 17.52 -10.94 -25.32
CA ARG A 453 17.05 -9.58 -25.12
C ARG A 453 17.09 -9.25 -23.63
N PHE A 454 17.56 -8.06 -23.30
CA PHE A 454 17.57 -7.56 -21.93
C PHE A 454 16.19 -7.02 -21.52
N LEU A 455 15.67 -7.43 -20.38
CA LEU A 455 14.30 -7.13 -19.93
C LEU A 455 14.10 -5.66 -19.50
N LEU A 456 15.16 -4.98 -19.09
CA LEU A 456 15.16 -3.59 -18.64
C LEU A 456 15.79 -2.63 -19.66
N GLU A 457 15.59 -2.87 -20.97
CA GLU A 457 15.96 -1.88 -22.00
C GLU A 457 15.31 -0.54 -21.73
N ASP A 458 14.01 -0.57 -21.35
CA ASP A 458 13.27 0.55 -20.79
C ASP A 458 13.05 0.34 -19.30
N PRO A 459 13.04 1.43 -18.49
CA PRO A 459 12.76 1.34 -17.06
C PRO A 459 11.41 0.69 -16.78
N GLN A 460 11.36 -0.30 -15.90
CA GLN A 460 10.15 -1.01 -15.52
C GLN A 460 9.73 -0.67 -14.10
N THR A 461 8.42 -0.43 -13.92
CA THR A 461 7.85 -0.17 -12.59
C THR A 461 7.19 -1.42 -12.03
N ILE A 462 7.59 -1.79 -10.83
CA ILE A 462 7.01 -2.88 -10.06
C ILE A 462 6.18 -2.28 -8.93
N THR A 463 4.95 -2.73 -8.79
CA THR A 463 4.05 -2.35 -7.70
C THR A 463 4.00 -3.45 -6.67
N LEU A 464 4.30 -3.11 -5.42
CA LEU A 464 4.09 -3.96 -4.26
C LEU A 464 2.69 -3.69 -3.72
N ILE A 465 1.93 -4.73 -3.45
CA ILE A 465 0.57 -4.62 -2.92
C ILE A 465 0.51 -5.43 -1.64
N GLN A 466 0.23 -4.75 -0.53
CA GLN A 466 0.04 -5.40 0.77
C GLN A 466 -1.39 -5.92 0.90
N GLY A 467 -1.60 -6.95 1.67
CA GLY A 467 -2.90 -7.60 1.83
C GLY A 467 -4.00 -6.72 2.43
N ASP A 468 -3.65 -5.60 3.04
CA ASP A 468 -4.58 -4.55 3.49
C ASP A 468 -5.02 -3.59 2.37
N GLY A 469 -4.50 -3.77 1.15
CA GLY A 469 -4.76 -2.95 -0.03
C GLY A 469 -3.81 -1.77 -0.20
N THR A 470 -2.85 -1.55 0.71
CA THR A 470 -1.82 -0.51 0.59
C THR A 470 -0.87 -0.85 -0.54
N LYS A 471 -0.46 0.17 -1.32
CA LYS A 471 0.39 0.00 -2.50
C LYS A 471 1.67 0.81 -2.37
N ALA A 472 2.76 0.21 -2.89
CA ALA A 472 4.04 0.86 -3.06
C ALA A 472 4.54 0.63 -4.49
N SER A 473 5.37 1.51 -5.03
CA SER A 473 5.95 1.31 -6.37
C SER A 473 7.43 1.62 -6.37
N ILE A 474 8.18 0.81 -7.12
CA ILE A 474 9.59 1.02 -7.39
C ILE A 474 9.84 0.96 -8.89
N THR A 475 10.81 1.74 -9.37
CA THR A 475 11.25 1.66 -10.77
C THR A 475 12.65 1.09 -10.83
N LEU A 476 12.82 0.05 -11.64
CA LEU A 476 14.10 -0.61 -11.90
C LEU A 476 14.71 -0.07 -13.19
N TYR A 477 16.02 0.17 -13.16
CA TYR A 477 16.82 0.65 -14.28
C TYR A 477 17.93 -0.37 -14.62
N ALA A 478 18.37 -0.40 -15.86
CA ALA A 478 19.49 -1.25 -16.30
C ALA A 478 20.77 -1.05 -15.48
N THR A 479 20.99 0.16 -15.01
CA THR A 479 22.19 0.57 -14.25
C THR A 479 22.04 0.38 -12.73
N ASP A 480 20.87 -0.06 -12.25
CA ASP A 480 20.73 -0.36 -10.83
C ASP A 480 21.59 -1.57 -10.46
N THR A 481 22.25 -1.48 -9.32
CA THR A 481 22.92 -2.62 -8.71
C THR A 481 21.93 -3.42 -7.87
N ILE A 482 22.27 -4.64 -7.51
CA ILE A 482 21.50 -5.47 -6.59
C ILE A 482 21.24 -4.70 -5.26
N ARG A 483 22.27 -4.00 -4.76
CA ARG A 483 22.15 -3.13 -3.56
C ARG A 483 21.12 -2.03 -3.76
N ASN A 484 21.10 -1.37 -4.92
CA ASN A 484 20.11 -0.33 -5.21
C ASN A 484 18.68 -0.90 -5.22
N VAL A 485 18.49 -2.11 -5.75
CA VAL A 485 17.21 -2.82 -5.73
C VAL A 485 16.79 -3.13 -4.28
N GLN A 486 17.72 -3.62 -3.47
CA GLN A 486 17.50 -3.87 -2.04
C GLN A 486 17.04 -2.61 -1.31
N GLU A 487 17.74 -1.48 -1.51
CA GLU A 487 17.41 -0.20 -0.89
C GLU A 487 16.04 0.32 -1.32
N LYS A 488 15.72 0.23 -2.63
CA LYS A 488 14.41 0.63 -3.17
C LYS A 488 13.27 -0.22 -2.59
N LEU A 489 13.44 -1.53 -2.53
CA LEU A 489 12.47 -2.44 -1.92
C LEU A 489 12.31 -2.18 -0.42
N ASN A 490 13.41 -2.00 0.32
CA ASN A 490 13.37 -1.63 1.74
C ASN A 490 12.60 -0.32 1.95
N ALA A 491 12.89 0.71 1.17
CA ALA A 491 12.20 2.01 1.26
C ALA A 491 10.70 1.87 0.93
N ALA A 492 10.36 1.07 -0.09
CA ALA A 492 8.97 0.83 -0.45
C ALA A 492 8.19 0.15 0.69
N ILE A 493 8.75 -0.88 1.32
CA ILE A 493 8.10 -1.60 2.43
C ILE A 493 8.05 -0.72 3.68
N ARG A 494 9.15 -0.04 4.01
CA ARG A 494 9.24 0.82 5.20
C ARG A 494 8.29 2.00 5.14
N ASP A 495 8.36 2.79 4.04
CA ASP A 495 7.76 4.12 3.98
C ASP A 495 6.39 4.09 3.28
N GLN A 496 6.25 3.39 2.14
CA GLN A 496 5.03 3.40 1.34
C GLN A 496 4.01 2.37 1.83
N LEU A 497 4.43 1.16 2.20
CA LEU A 497 3.56 0.17 2.85
C LEU A 497 3.40 0.43 4.36
N GLY A 498 4.16 1.38 4.93
CA GLY A 498 4.01 1.82 6.31
C GLY A 498 4.50 0.83 7.37
N GLN A 499 5.17 -0.26 6.99
CA GLN A 499 5.64 -1.25 7.97
C GLN A 499 6.78 -0.72 8.86
N GLY A 500 7.47 0.35 8.43
CA GLY A 500 8.53 1.00 9.22
C GLY A 500 8.07 1.59 10.54
N GLN A 501 6.79 1.89 10.70
CA GLN A 501 6.22 2.39 11.97
C GLN A 501 6.30 1.36 13.11
N TYR A 502 6.38 0.07 12.78
CA TYR A 502 6.43 -1.02 13.77
C TYR A 502 7.86 -1.40 14.16
N VAL A 503 8.89 -0.89 13.44
CA VAL A 503 10.31 -1.25 13.65
C VAL A 503 11.12 0.03 13.87
N SER A 504 11.72 0.19 15.06
CA SER A 504 12.40 1.44 15.43
C SER A 504 13.85 1.53 14.99
N SER A 505 14.58 0.41 14.90
CA SER A 505 16.04 0.38 14.65
C SER A 505 16.46 -0.44 13.43
N ASP A 506 15.67 -1.41 13.01
CA ASP A 506 16.04 -2.41 11.99
C ASP A 506 15.20 -2.25 10.70
N ALA A 507 14.83 -1.03 10.37
CA ALA A 507 13.99 -0.71 9.21
C ALA A 507 14.70 -0.91 7.86
N ASP A 508 15.96 -1.25 7.84
CA ASP A 508 16.76 -1.64 6.67
C ASP A 508 16.81 -3.17 6.46
N LYS A 509 16.15 -3.94 7.32
CA LYS A 509 16.19 -5.41 7.34
C LYS A 509 14.98 -6.08 6.64
N PHE A 510 14.02 -5.31 6.14
CA PHE A 510 12.87 -5.89 5.39
C PHE A 510 13.32 -6.69 4.17
N VAL A 511 14.32 -6.16 3.47
CA VAL A 511 14.91 -6.84 2.32
C VAL A 511 16.41 -6.95 2.53
N THR A 512 16.94 -8.17 2.45
CA THR A 512 18.37 -8.42 2.53
C THR A 512 18.79 -9.23 1.32
N TYR A 513 19.95 -8.91 0.77
CA TYR A 513 20.63 -9.76 -0.19
C TYR A 513 21.72 -10.55 0.53
N VAL A 514 21.80 -11.83 0.23
CA VAL A 514 22.80 -12.72 0.84
C VAL A 514 23.99 -12.83 -0.11
N SER A 515 25.10 -12.22 0.24
CA SER A 515 26.34 -12.29 -0.52
C SER A 515 27.11 -13.58 -0.25
N GLU A 516 27.99 -13.98 -1.17
CA GLU A 516 28.88 -15.12 -0.98
C GLU A 516 29.85 -14.82 0.18
N GLY A 517 29.95 -15.74 1.15
CA GLY A 517 30.76 -15.54 2.35
C GLY A 517 30.03 -14.92 3.55
N ASP A 518 28.79 -14.46 3.39
CA ASP A 518 27.95 -14.11 4.51
C ASP A 518 27.66 -15.36 5.35
N ASP A 519 27.99 -15.28 6.66
CA ASP A 519 27.84 -16.41 7.60
C ASP A 519 26.35 -16.64 7.96
N GLN A 520 25.57 -17.00 6.97
CA GLN A 520 24.13 -17.32 7.08
C GLN A 520 23.89 -18.83 7.09
N ALA A 521 24.93 -19.61 7.30
CA ALA A 521 24.92 -21.07 7.15
C ALA A 521 23.93 -21.84 8.04
N ASN A 522 23.27 -21.16 8.99
CA ASN A 522 22.33 -21.76 9.92
C ASN A 522 20.85 -21.51 9.62
N THR A 523 20.51 -20.73 8.58
CA THR A 523 19.11 -20.51 8.18
C THR A 523 18.86 -21.20 6.83
N PRO A 524 17.87 -22.09 6.73
CA PRO A 524 17.52 -22.79 5.47
C PRO A 524 17.15 -21.82 4.33
N GLU A 525 16.93 -20.57 4.67
CA GLU A 525 16.42 -19.54 3.80
C GLU A 525 17.55 -18.73 3.11
N ALA A 526 18.75 -18.77 3.65
CA ALA A 526 19.85 -17.93 3.19
C ALA A 526 20.79 -18.71 2.27
N LEU A 527 20.49 -18.72 0.98
CA LEU A 527 21.44 -19.10 -0.07
C LEU A 527 22.13 -17.86 -0.61
N ALA A 528 23.47 -17.93 -0.79
CA ALA A 528 24.19 -16.87 -1.45
C ALA A 528 23.59 -16.55 -2.82
N GLY A 529 23.51 -15.27 -3.16
CA GLY A 529 22.95 -14.79 -4.42
C GLY A 529 21.45 -14.59 -4.41
N THR A 530 20.77 -14.58 -3.24
CA THR A 530 19.31 -14.43 -3.19
C THR A 530 18.86 -13.21 -2.40
N PHE A 531 17.74 -12.61 -2.80
CA PHE A 531 16.98 -11.68 -1.95
C PHE A 531 16.12 -12.47 -0.98
N VAL A 532 16.02 -11.95 0.24
CA VAL A 532 15.04 -12.38 1.23
C VAL A 532 14.19 -11.17 1.64
N ILE A 533 12.89 -11.24 1.36
CA ILE A 533 11.91 -10.19 1.66
C ILE A 533 11.05 -10.64 2.83
N ARG A 534 10.89 -9.78 3.82
CA ARG A 534 10.18 -10.07 5.08
C ARG A 534 9.09 -9.04 5.32
N SER A 535 7.92 -9.50 5.76
CA SER A 535 6.86 -8.66 6.32
C SER A 535 6.88 -8.76 7.83
N VAL A 536 6.72 -7.64 8.52
CA VAL A 536 6.57 -7.61 10.00
C VAL A 536 5.12 -7.65 10.43
N VAL A 537 4.17 -7.43 9.52
CA VAL A 537 2.75 -7.55 9.80
C VAL A 537 2.33 -9.01 9.62
N ALA A 538 1.80 -9.60 10.69
CA ALA A 538 1.35 -10.98 10.67
C ALA A 538 0.02 -11.14 9.91
N GLY A 539 -0.20 -12.33 9.36
CA GLY A 539 -1.43 -12.70 8.70
C GLY A 539 -1.61 -12.10 7.30
N THR A 540 -2.81 -12.30 6.76
CA THR A 540 -3.15 -11.90 5.39
C THR A 540 -3.02 -10.40 5.13
N ASN A 541 -3.15 -9.57 6.15
CA ASN A 541 -2.97 -8.11 6.04
C ASN A 541 -1.52 -7.71 5.71
N GLY A 542 -0.54 -8.53 6.09
CA GLY A 542 0.88 -8.28 5.87
C GLY A 542 1.47 -9.00 4.66
N GLU A 543 0.71 -9.82 3.94
CA GLU A 543 1.18 -10.49 2.72
C GLU A 543 1.52 -9.44 1.64
N ILE A 544 2.68 -9.60 1.00
CA ILE A 544 3.16 -8.70 -0.04
C ILE A 544 3.09 -9.45 -1.38
N ALA A 545 2.32 -8.92 -2.32
CA ALA A 545 2.25 -9.39 -3.70
C ALA A 545 2.94 -8.39 -4.63
N PHE A 546 3.49 -8.87 -5.74
CA PHE A 546 4.18 -8.08 -6.75
C PHE A 546 3.38 -8.05 -8.04
N ALA A 547 3.20 -6.86 -8.62
CA ALA A 547 2.53 -6.63 -9.88
C ALA A 547 3.40 -5.76 -10.79
N GLY A 548 3.48 -6.07 -12.09
CA GLY A 548 4.31 -5.37 -13.05
C GLY A 548 4.52 -6.21 -14.30
N ASP A 549 5.57 -5.89 -15.06
CA ASP A 549 5.95 -6.69 -16.22
C ASP A 549 6.23 -8.13 -15.82
N GLU A 550 5.62 -9.09 -16.53
CA GLU A 550 5.65 -10.51 -16.16
C GLU A 550 7.07 -11.09 -16.22
N ASP A 551 7.86 -10.69 -17.21
CA ASP A 551 9.21 -11.21 -17.39
C ASP A 551 10.14 -10.67 -16.30
N VAL A 552 9.97 -9.42 -15.90
CA VAL A 552 10.72 -8.80 -14.80
C VAL A 552 10.33 -9.43 -13.44
N ILE A 553 9.04 -9.70 -13.20
CA ILE A 553 8.60 -10.39 -11.98
C ILE A 553 9.15 -11.82 -11.94
N LYS A 554 9.15 -12.53 -13.07
CA LYS A 554 9.77 -13.86 -13.18
C LYS A 554 11.29 -13.81 -12.98
N ALA A 555 11.96 -12.75 -13.46
CA ALA A 555 13.39 -12.56 -13.23
C ALA A 555 13.70 -12.43 -11.74
N LEU A 556 12.86 -11.74 -10.97
CA LEU A 556 12.99 -11.66 -9.51
C LEU A 556 12.62 -12.98 -8.82
N SER A 557 11.78 -13.82 -9.42
CA SER A 557 11.41 -15.18 -8.95
C SER A 557 11.05 -15.29 -7.47
N LEU A 558 10.33 -14.31 -6.94
CA LEU A 558 9.99 -14.25 -5.52
C LEU A 558 9.00 -15.34 -5.16
N SER A 559 9.44 -16.34 -4.40
CA SER A 559 8.63 -17.44 -3.89
C SER A 559 8.42 -17.33 -2.39
N VAL A 560 7.21 -17.66 -1.93
CA VAL A 560 6.89 -17.69 -0.49
C VAL A 560 7.55 -18.91 0.13
N ILE A 561 8.45 -18.70 1.08
CA ILE A 561 9.13 -19.76 1.85
C ILE A 561 8.57 -19.90 3.27
N GLN A 562 7.98 -18.85 3.81
CA GLN A 562 7.21 -18.86 5.05
C GLN A 562 5.88 -18.18 4.81
N ASN A 563 4.79 -18.93 4.98
CA ASN A 563 3.44 -18.35 4.92
C ASN A 563 3.19 -17.48 6.15
N SER A 564 2.43 -16.41 5.94
CA SER A 564 1.92 -15.62 7.04
C SER A 564 0.97 -16.42 7.92
N LYS A 565 0.95 -16.10 9.21
CA LYS A 565 -0.01 -16.63 10.19
C LYS A 565 -0.66 -15.49 10.92
N GLU A 566 -1.99 -15.51 11.00
CA GLU A 566 -2.75 -14.47 11.69
C GLU A 566 -2.39 -14.38 13.17
N ASN A 567 -2.43 -13.16 13.70
CA ASN A 567 -2.39 -12.94 15.13
C ASN A 567 -3.70 -13.44 15.77
N GLU A 568 -3.62 -14.05 16.93
CA GLU A 568 -4.77 -14.34 17.79
C GLU A 568 -4.81 -13.33 18.92
N PHE A 569 -5.98 -12.77 19.17
CA PHE A 569 -6.17 -11.80 20.25
C PHE A 569 -7.21 -12.30 21.25
N SER A 570 -6.91 -12.10 22.53
CA SER A 570 -7.88 -12.26 23.62
C SER A 570 -8.41 -10.90 24.00
N VAL A 571 -9.69 -10.66 23.68
CA VAL A 571 -10.31 -9.34 23.81
C VAL A 571 -11.32 -9.35 24.95
N SER A 572 -11.24 -8.33 25.80
CA SER A 572 -12.23 -8.04 26.84
C SER A 572 -12.81 -6.64 26.62
N VAL A 573 -14.13 -6.54 26.65
CA VAL A 573 -14.87 -5.28 26.48
C VAL A 573 -15.62 -4.96 27.76
N GLN A 574 -15.47 -3.74 28.24
CA GLN A 574 -16.13 -3.22 29.41
C GLN A 574 -16.75 -1.87 29.10
N ASP A 575 -17.89 -1.57 29.71
CA ASP A 575 -18.40 -0.21 29.75
C ASP A 575 -17.46 0.67 30.59
N ALA A 576 -16.90 1.71 29.96
CA ALA A 576 -15.86 2.54 30.59
C ALA A 576 -16.38 3.37 31.78
N HIS A 577 -17.70 3.60 31.90
CA HIS A 577 -18.29 4.38 32.98
C HIS A 577 -18.69 3.50 34.14
N SER A 578 -19.39 2.40 33.88
CA SER A 578 -19.93 1.51 34.92
C SER A 578 -18.96 0.37 35.28
N GLY A 579 -17.97 0.08 34.48
CA GLY A 579 -17.10 -1.09 34.62
C GLY A 579 -17.81 -2.42 34.32
N ALA A 580 -19.03 -2.38 33.83
CA ALA A 580 -19.77 -3.59 33.49
C ALA A 580 -19.12 -4.32 32.32
N THR A 581 -18.90 -5.62 32.48
CA THR A 581 -18.28 -6.44 31.44
C THR A 581 -19.30 -6.77 30.34
N VAL A 582 -19.00 -6.36 29.10
CA VAL A 582 -19.78 -6.68 27.89
C VAL A 582 -19.31 -8.02 27.32
N ALA A 583 -18.00 -8.21 27.20
CA ALA A 583 -17.36 -9.45 26.75
C ALA A 583 -16.07 -9.69 27.55
N SER A 584 -15.73 -10.94 27.81
CA SER A 584 -14.54 -11.31 28.58
C SER A 584 -13.77 -12.41 27.86
N ASN A 585 -12.46 -12.21 27.66
CA ASN A 585 -11.53 -13.19 27.08
C ASN A 585 -12.05 -13.83 25.78
N THR A 586 -12.68 -13.05 24.92
CA THR A 586 -13.15 -13.55 23.62
C THR A 586 -11.94 -13.68 22.68
N LYS A 587 -11.70 -14.89 22.18
CA LYS A 587 -10.63 -15.13 21.22
C LYS A 587 -11.06 -14.69 19.83
N VAL A 588 -10.22 -13.91 19.17
CA VAL A 588 -10.43 -13.38 17.82
C VAL A 588 -9.16 -13.62 17.01
N THR A 589 -9.32 -14.16 15.82
CA THR A 589 -8.24 -14.29 14.85
C THR A 589 -8.28 -13.09 13.90
N GLY A 590 -7.15 -12.40 13.74
CA GLY A 590 -7.09 -11.13 13.03
C GLY A 590 -7.59 -9.95 13.86
N ASN A 591 -7.59 -8.76 13.28
CA ASN A 591 -7.81 -7.48 13.97
C ASN A 591 -9.25 -6.93 13.87
N LEU A 592 -10.23 -7.76 13.49
CA LEU A 592 -11.63 -7.35 13.34
C LEU A 592 -12.55 -8.00 14.38
N LEU A 593 -13.14 -7.20 15.24
CA LEU A 593 -14.13 -7.61 16.25
C LEU A 593 -15.54 -7.55 15.64
N ILE A 594 -16.10 -8.69 15.30
CA ILE A 594 -17.42 -8.76 14.67
C ILE A 594 -18.49 -8.85 15.76
N GLY A 595 -19.25 -7.76 15.97
CA GLY A 595 -20.40 -7.73 16.87
C GLY A 595 -20.09 -7.97 18.36
N ILE A 596 -18.82 -7.86 18.80
CA ILE A 596 -18.41 -8.12 20.19
C ILE A 596 -18.74 -6.92 21.10
N VAL A 597 -18.50 -5.70 20.62
CA VAL A 597 -18.83 -4.47 21.37
C VAL A 597 -20.34 -4.23 21.34
N HIS A 598 -20.92 -4.34 20.16
CA HIS A 598 -22.36 -4.25 19.92
C HIS A 598 -22.73 -5.11 18.70
N PRO A 599 -23.86 -5.84 18.68
CA PRO A 599 -24.22 -6.75 17.58
C PRO A 599 -24.22 -6.11 16.17
N ASN A 600 -24.46 -4.80 16.09
CA ASN A 600 -24.52 -4.04 14.86
C ASN A 600 -23.28 -3.16 14.59
N VAL A 601 -22.20 -3.33 15.34
CA VAL A 601 -20.97 -2.56 15.19
C VAL A 601 -19.78 -3.50 15.20
N ASP A 602 -19.03 -3.49 14.12
CA ASP A 602 -17.74 -4.16 14.03
C ASP A 602 -16.63 -3.15 14.32
N VAL A 603 -15.58 -3.60 14.99
CA VAL A 603 -14.46 -2.73 15.36
C VAL A 603 -13.18 -3.33 14.84
N GLU A 604 -12.49 -2.59 13.99
CA GLU A 604 -11.13 -2.89 13.53
C GLU A 604 -10.15 -2.14 14.42
N PHE A 605 -9.12 -2.82 14.88
CA PHE A 605 -8.04 -2.24 15.68
C PHE A 605 -6.68 -2.52 15.04
N ASP A 606 -5.61 -1.96 15.60
CA ASP A 606 -4.25 -2.15 15.08
C ASP A 606 -3.90 -3.64 14.98
N PRO A 607 -3.56 -4.18 13.81
CA PRO A 607 -3.16 -5.58 13.67
C PRO A 607 -1.92 -5.95 14.49
N MET A 608 -1.15 -4.96 14.97
CA MET A 608 0.03 -5.13 15.80
C MET A 608 -0.19 -4.72 17.27
N ALA A 609 -1.47 -4.61 17.70
CA ALA A 609 -1.81 -4.30 19.10
C ALA A 609 -1.18 -5.31 20.07
N ASP A 610 -0.51 -4.85 21.12
CA ASP A 610 0.21 -5.66 22.15
C ASP A 610 1.31 -6.57 21.57
N ILE A 611 1.90 -6.19 20.41
CA ILE A 611 2.96 -6.96 19.75
C ILE A 611 4.23 -6.10 19.63
N ALA A 612 5.33 -6.59 20.21
CA ALA A 612 6.66 -6.06 20.02
C ALA A 612 7.39 -6.83 18.90
N ILE A 613 8.16 -6.12 18.11
CA ILE A 613 9.00 -6.67 17.04
C ILE A 613 10.45 -6.49 17.43
N SER A 614 11.24 -7.53 17.28
CA SER A 614 12.68 -7.51 17.45
C SER A 614 13.38 -8.23 16.30
N TRP A 615 14.55 -7.75 15.93
CA TRP A 615 15.40 -8.46 14.98
C TRP A 615 16.24 -9.51 15.70
N ASN A 616 16.20 -10.74 15.22
CA ASN A 616 17.06 -11.82 15.71
C ASN A 616 18.23 -12.03 14.75
N ASP A 617 19.44 -11.64 15.19
CA ASP A 617 20.65 -11.77 14.37
C ASP A 617 21.04 -13.22 14.09
N SER A 618 20.64 -14.17 14.93
CA SER A 618 20.98 -15.59 14.75
C SER A 618 20.10 -16.27 13.70
N THR A 619 18.80 -15.90 13.64
CA THR A 619 17.85 -16.45 12.68
C THR A 619 17.67 -15.55 11.46
N LYS A 620 18.22 -14.32 11.50
CA LYS A 620 18.05 -13.27 10.49
C LYS A 620 16.57 -13.00 10.12
N GLN A 621 15.71 -13.03 11.14
CA GLN A 621 14.28 -12.83 11.01
C GLN A 621 13.75 -11.82 12.02
N PHE A 622 12.61 -11.21 11.70
CA PHE A 622 11.84 -10.46 12.67
C PHE A 622 11.06 -11.43 13.56
N GLU A 623 11.28 -11.35 14.85
CA GLU A 623 10.51 -12.09 15.84
C GLU A 623 9.41 -11.22 16.43
N LEU A 624 8.17 -11.72 16.37
CA LEU A 624 7.02 -11.10 16.97
C LEU A 624 6.79 -11.71 18.34
N SER A 625 6.71 -10.89 19.37
CA SER A 625 6.46 -11.31 20.76
C SER A 625 5.34 -10.48 21.35
N ALA A 626 4.57 -11.07 22.29
CA ALA A 626 3.62 -10.28 23.05
C ALA A 626 4.37 -9.27 23.91
N GLU A 627 3.96 -8.01 23.91
CA GLU A 627 4.58 -6.95 24.72
C GLU A 627 4.35 -7.19 26.22
N GLY A 628 3.32 -8.00 26.55
CA GLY A 628 2.97 -8.39 27.92
C GLY A 628 2.29 -7.28 28.71
N GLY A 629 1.93 -6.20 28.04
CA GLY A 629 1.03 -5.17 28.49
C GLY A 629 -0.39 -5.47 28.07
N THR A 630 -1.36 -4.69 28.57
CA THR A 630 -2.72 -4.71 28.02
C THR A 630 -2.83 -3.53 27.07
N TYR A 631 -2.96 -3.81 25.76
CA TYR A 631 -3.31 -2.75 24.81
C TYR A 631 -4.75 -2.33 25.06
N GLU A 632 -4.97 -1.06 25.33
CA GLU A 632 -6.28 -0.51 25.63
C GLU A 632 -6.66 0.54 24.59
N THR A 633 -7.91 0.47 24.13
CA THR A 633 -8.51 1.50 23.28
C THR A 633 -9.93 1.79 23.76
N TYR A 634 -10.35 3.03 23.62
CA TYR A 634 -11.67 3.50 24.03
C TYR A 634 -12.48 3.83 22.79
N LEU A 635 -13.69 3.28 22.72
CA LEU A 635 -14.64 3.53 21.65
C LEU A 635 -15.90 4.17 22.23
N HIS A 636 -16.24 5.36 21.74
CA HIS A 636 -17.49 6.03 22.02
C HIS A 636 -18.50 5.78 20.91
N LEU A 637 -19.70 5.33 21.26
CA LEU A 637 -20.82 5.11 20.35
C LEU A 637 -22.00 5.97 20.75
N ALA A 638 -22.56 6.72 19.80
CA ALA A 638 -23.77 7.53 19.97
C ALA A 638 -24.79 7.21 18.89
N ASP A 639 -26.07 7.03 19.27
CA ASP A 639 -27.15 6.81 18.32
C ASP A 639 -27.43 8.06 17.49
N ASN A 640 -27.38 7.91 16.17
CA ASN A 640 -27.73 8.94 15.21
C ASN A 640 -28.75 8.42 14.18
N SER A 641 -29.46 7.34 14.57
CA SER A 641 -30.45 6.73 13.67
C SER A 641 -31.52 7.74 13.26
N THR A 642 -31.87 7.71 11.99
CA THR A 642 -32.89 8.61 11.45
C THR A 642 -34.26 8.14 11.90
N VAL A 643 -34.90 8.96 12.75
CA VAL A 643 -36.21 8.68 13.33
C VAL A 643 -37.26 9.51 12.64
N TYR A 644 -38.29 8.88 12.13
CA TYR A 644 -39.47 9.51 11.55
C TYR A 644 -40.66 9.40 12.50
N GLN A 645 -41.24 10.54 12.84
CA GLN A 645 -42.52 10.58 13.59
C GLN A 645 -43.65 10.24 12.60
N ILE A 646 -44.19 9.01 12.74
CA ILE A 646 -45.21 8.42 11.84
C ILE A 646 -46.54 8.32 12.49
N GLY A 647 -46.79 9.09 13.56
CA GLY A 647 -48.10 9.20 14.24
C GLY A 647 -48.31 10.54 14.91
N ALA A 648 -49.52 10.80 15.39
CA ALA A 648 -49.90 12.07 15.98
C ALA A 648 -49.51 12.22 17.47
N ASN A 649 -49.09 11.12 18.12
CA ASN A 649 -48.81 11.09 19.56
C ASN A 649 -47.32 10.78 19.81
N GLU A 650 -46.89 10.98 21.07
CA GLU A 650 -45.56 10.64 21.55
C GLU A 650 -45.28 9.13 21.38
N SER A 651 -44.03 8.77 21.02
CA SER A 651 -43.56 7.39 20.80
C SER A 651 -44.15 6.67 19.59
N GLU A 652 -44.91 7.36 18.73
CA GLU A 652 -45.38 6.83 17.45
C GLU A 652 -44.32 7.13 16.36
N ASP A 653 -43.11 6.60 16.57
CA ASP A 653 -41.95 6.82 15.67
C ASP A 653 -41.44 5.53 15.03
N MET A 654 -40.66 5.67 13.99
CA MET A 654 -39.96 4.60 13.32
C MET A 654 -38.51 5.00 12.97
N GLY A 655 -37.56 4.25 13.51
CA GLY A 655 -36.16 4.38 13.14
C GLY A 655 -35.87 3.65 11.83
N ILE A 656 -35.05 4.27 10.97
CA ILE A 656 -34.52 3.68 9.75
C ILE A 656 -33.01 3.63 9.88
N ASP A 657 -32.45 2.43 9.72
CA ASP A 657 -31.03 2.16 9.88
C ASP A 657 -30.41 1.80 8.54
N ILE A 658 -29.33 2.48 8.20
CA ILE A 658 -28.55 2.21 7.00
C ILE A 658 -27.10 1.99 7.44
N GLY A 659 -26.57 0.79 7.16
CA GLY A 659 -25.19 0.44 7.49
C GLY A 659 -24.18 1.14 6.61
N ASN A 660 -22.90 1.08 7.02
CA ASN A 660 -21.78 1.55 6.22
C ASN A 660 -21.53 0.60 5.04
N MET A 661 -21.50 1.14 3.82
CA MET A 661 -21.33 0.41 2.56
C MET A 661 -20.04 0.80 1.83
N SER A 662 -19.06 1.38 2.53
CA SER A 662 -17.73 1.65 1.99
C SER A 662 -16.96 0.35 1.70
N THR A 663 -15.95 0.43 0.86
CA THR A 663 -15.08 -0.71 0.52
C THR A 663 -14.48 -1.38 1.75
N ARG A 664 -14.14 -0.60 2.76
CA ARG A 664 -13.55 -1.10 4.01
C ARG A 664 -14.60 -1.80 4.89
N ALA A 665 -15.80 -1.26 5.00
CA ALA A 665 -16.90 -1.87 5.74
C ALA A 665 -17.41 -3.17 5.09
N LEU A 666 -17.35 -3.24 3.75
CA LEU A 666 -17.69 -4.44 2.98
C LEU A 666 -16.52 -5.44 2.92
N GLY A 667 -15.31 -5.09 3.40
CA GLY A 667 -14.12 -5.93 3.35
C GLY A 667 -13.47 -6.03 1.97
N ILE A 668 -14.01 -5.36 0.93
CA ILE A 668 -13.52 -5.48 -0.46
C ILE A 668 -12.23 -4.69 -0.72
N HIS A 669 -11.75 -3.87 0.21
CA HIS A 669 -10.42 -3.25 0.13
C HIS A 669 -9.30 -4.30 -0.01
N ARG A 670 -9.49 -5.51 0.56
CA ARG A 670 -8.57 -6.66 0.51
C ARG A 670 -8.65 -7.47 -0.78
N VAL A 671 -9.53 -7.13 -1.72
CA VAL A 671 -9.68 -7.86 -2.99
C VAL A 671 -8.43 -7.67 -3.84
N LEU A 672 -7.73 -8.77 -4.11
CA LEU A 672 -6.53 -8.83 -4.94
C LEU A 672 -6.68 -9.96 -5.96
N VAL A 673 -6.27 -9.70 -7.20
CA VAL A 673 -6.34 -10.67 -8.31
C VAL A 673 -5.01 -10.78 -9.06
N THR A 674 -3.91 -10.44 -8.40
CA THR A 674 -2.53 -10.45 -8.96
C THR A 674 -2.04 -11.86 -9.24
N ASP A 675 -2.53 -12.83 -8.51
CA ASP A 675 -2.25 -14.25 -8.69
C ASP A 675 -3.54 -15.07 -8.56
N ARG A 676 -3.48 -16.34 -8.95
CA ARG A 676 -4.63 -17.24 -8.96
C ARG A 676 -5.26 -17.45 -7.57
N ASP A 677 -4.42 -17.64 -6.56
CA ASP A 677 -4.88 -17.99 -5.22
C ASP A 677 -5.50 -16.78 -4.53
N SER A 678 -4.91 -15.59 -4.70
CA SER A 678 -5.49 -14.31 -4.26
C SER A 678 -6.82 -14.03 -4.99
N ALA A 679 -6.89 -14.28 -6.30
CA ALA A 679 -8.13 -14.13 -7.07
C ALA A 679 -9.23 -15.09 -6.55
N SER A 680 -8.88 -16.33 -6.24
CA SER A 680 -9.82 -17.32 -5.67
C SER A 680 -10.35 -16.90 -4.30
N ARG A 681 -9.47 -16.40 -3.41
CA ARG A 681 -9.88 -15.85 -2.10
C ARG A 681 -10.77 -14.62 -2.26
N SER A 682 -10.48 -13.77 -3.24
CA SER A 682 -11.22 -12.56 -3.54
C SER A 682 -12.67 -12.83 -3.94
N ILE A 683 -12.98 -13.95 -4.59
CA ILE A 683 -14.36 -14.37 -4.90
C ILE A 683 -15.19 -14.47 -3.61
N THR A 684 -14.66 -15.12 -2.58
CA THR A 684 -15.36 -15.29 -1.29
C THR A 684 -15.57 -13.95 -0.58
N ILE A 685 -14.59 -13.04 -0.65
CA ILE A 685 -14.71 -11.69 -0.07
C ILE A 685 -15.83 -10.92 -0.78
N ILE A 686 -15.87 -10.95 -2.10
CA ILE A 686 -16.90 -10.26 -2.89
C ILE A 686 -18.29 -10.87 -2.66
N ASP A 687 -18.40 -12.20 -2.55
CA ASP A 687 -19.66 -12.88 -2.24
C ASP A 687 -20.21 -12.42 -0.86
N SER A 688 -19.34 -12.30 0.15
CA SER A 688 -19.73 -11.76 1.47
C SER A 688 -20.19 -10.29 1.40
N ALA A 689 -19.57 -9.49 0.55
CA ALA A 689 -19.98 -8.11 0.29
C ALA A 689 -21.35 -8.03 -0.42
N LEU A 690 -21.58 -8.89 -1.42
CA LEU A 690 -22.87 -9.03 -2.11
C LEU A 690 -23.99 -9.41 -1.14
N ASP A 691 -23.74 -10.35 -0.24
CA ASP A 691 -24.67 -10.73 0.80
C ASP A 691 -25.00 -9.57 1.75
N SER A 692 -23.98 -8.79 2.16
CA SER A 692 -24.14 -7.62 3.01
C SER A 692 -25.01 -6.54 2.36
N VAL A 693 -24.73 -6.21 1.09
CA VAL A 693 -25.53 -5.25 0.32
C VAL A 693 -26.95 -5.78 0.10
N SER A 694 -27.13 -7.05 -0.22
CA SER A 694 -28.44 -7.68 -0.41
C SER A 694 -29.28 -7.66 0.86
N ASN A 695 -28.68 -7.96 2.01
CA ASN A 695 -29.31 -7.88 3.32
C ASN A 695 -29.74 -6.45 3.66
N GLN A 696 -28.90 -5.46 3.36
CA GLN A 696 -29.26 -4.05 3.57
C GLN A 696 -30.43 -3.62 2.67
N ARG A 697 -30.44 -4.02 1.40
CA ARG A 697 -31.56 -3.76 0.50
C ARG A 697 -32.84 -4.42 0.97
N ALA A 698 -32.77 -5.67 1.45
CA ALA A 698 -33.92 -6.38 2.01
C ALA A 698 -34.50 -5.65 3.25
N LYS A 699 -33.63 -5.11 4.14
CA LYS A 699 -34.04 -4.27 5.27
C LYS A 699 -34.75 -2.99 4.82
N LEU A 700 -34.20 -2.29 3.80
CA LEU A 700 -34.80 -1.07 3.25
C LEU A 700 -36.15 -1.36 2.62
N GLY A 701 -36.29 -2.44 1.86
CA GLY A 701 -37.57 -2.88 1.31
C GLY A 701 -38.60 -3.21 2.40
N ALA A 702 -38.18 -3.84 3.50
CA ALA A 702 -39.06 -4.08 4.65
C ALA A 702 -39.51 -2.76 5.32
N TYR A 703 -38.60 -1.78 5.46
CA TYR A 703 -38.96 -0.45 5.98
C TYR A 703 -39.93 0.28 5.05
N GLN A 704 -39.70 0.25 3.74
CA GLN A 704 -40.61 0.85 2.76
C GLN A 704 -42.01 0.25 2.86
N ASN A 705 -42.14 -1.07 2.80
CA ASN A 705 -43.44 -1.75 2.95
C ASN A 705 -44.16 -1.35 4.24
N ARG A 706 -43.41 -1.28 5.35
CA ARG A 706 -43.96 -0.88 6.63
C ARG A 706 -44.44 0.56 6.64
N LEU A 707 -43.71 1.50 6.03
CA LEU A 707 -44.12 2.89 5.86
C LEU A 707 -45.35 3.02 4.96
N GLU A 708 -45.46 2.26 3.88
CA GLU A 708 -46.62 2.24 2.98
C GLU A 708 -47.87 1.74 3.70
N HIS A 709 -47.77 0.67 4.48
CA HIS A 709 -48.87 0.21 5.31
C HIS A 709 -49.27 1.24 6.39
N THR A 710 -48.28 1.89 7.03
CA THR A 710 -48.52 2.96 7.98
C THR A 710 -49.22 4.15 7.32
N LEU A 711 -48.76 4.57 6.14
CA LEU A 711 -49.37 5.65 5.36
C LEU A 711 -50.84 5.38 5.04
N ASN A 712 -51.15 4.16 4.59
CA ASN A 712 -52.54 3.74 4.34
C ASN A 712 -53.42 3.79 5.64
N ASN A 713 -52.87 3.34 6.75
CA ASN A 713 -53.53 3.39 8.05
C ASN A 713 -53.76 4.84 8.54
N LEU A 714 -52.74 5.70 8.44
CA LEU A 714 -52.82 7.13 8.78
C LEU A 714 -53.85 7.87 7.94
N ASN A 715 -53.90 7.62 6.63
CA ASN A 715 -54.91 8.20 5.76
C ASN A 715 -56.34 7.76 6.14
N THR A 716 -56.50 6.47 6.43
CA THR A 716 -57.80 5.94 6.89
C THR A 716 -58.18 6.53 8.25
N ALA A 717 -57.26 6.65 9.17
CA ALA A 717 -57.49 7.27 10.50
C ALA A 717 -57.84 8.76 10.38
N SER A 718 -57.13 9.52 9.52
CA SER A 718 -57.42 10.94 9.25
C SER A 718 -58.79 11.12 8.65
N GLN A 719 -59.16 10.28 7.67
CA GLN A 719 -60.54 10.31 7.08
C GLN A 719 -61.60 10.01 8.11
N ASN A 720 -61.43 8.98 8.95
CA ASN A 720 -62.42 8.64 9.98
C ASN A 720 -62.55 9.72 11.05
N LEU A 721 -61.43 10.31 11.47
CA LEU A 721 -61.45 11.43 12.43
C LEU A 721 -62.09 12.69 11.82
N THR A 722 -61.80 12.99 10.58
CA THR A 722 -62.43 14.11 9.86
C THR A 722 -63.92 13.89 9.73
N ALA A 723 -64.36 12.68 9.38
CA ALA A 723 -65.79 12.36 9.34
C ALA A 723 -66.48 12.42 10.73
N ALA A 724 -65.75 12.09 11.81
CA ALA A 724 -66.23 12.20 13.18
C ALA A 724 -66.29 13.67 13.63
N GLU A 725 -65.28 14.46 13.36
CA GLU A 725 -65.22 15.90 13.64
C GLU A 725 -66.35 16.65 12.89
N SER A 726 -66.56 16.33 11.59
CA SER A 726 -67.64 16.88 10.81
C SER A 726 -69.01 16.64 11.44
N ARG A 727 -69.29 15.41 11.93
CA ARG A 727 -70.54 15.11 12.65
C ARG A 727 -70.75 15.93 13.92
N ILE A 728 -69.66 16.32 14.60
CA ILE A 728 -69.72 17.12 15.82
C ILE A 728 -69.86 18.60 15.51
N ARG A 729 -69.10 19.11 14.55
CA ARG A 729 -68.91 20.55 14.35
C ARG A 729 -69.67 21.14 13.18
N ASP A 730 -69.87 20.37 12.09
CA ASP A 730 -70.53 20.90 10.90
C ASP A 730 -72.02 21.10 11.11
N LEU A 731 -72.55 22.03 10.38
CA LEU A 731 -73.96 22.44 10.42
C LEU A 731 -74.77 21.69 9.35
N ASP A 732 -75.89 21.11 9.74
CA ASP A 732 -76.93 20.75 8.75
C ASP A 732 -77.57 22.04 8.23
N MET A 733 -77.10 22.47 7.06
CA MET A 733 -77.52 23.71 6.41
C MET A 733 -79.02 23.72 6.12
N ALA A 734 -79.60 22.56 5.77
CA ALA A 734 -81.05 22.50 5.46
C ALA A 734 -81.87 22.72 6.71
N GLN A 735 -81.55 22.06 7.85
CA GLN A 735 -82.23 22.22 9.11
C GLN A 735 -82.07 23.64 9.69
N GLU A 736 -80.88 24.22 9.60
CA GLU A 736 -80.62 25.56 10.11
C GLU A 736 -81.27 26.66 9.27
N MET A 737 -81.35 26.49 7.96
CA MET A 737 -82.09 27.38 7.04
C MET A 737 -83.60 27.39 7.40
N MET A 738 -84.20 26.22 7.77
CA MET A 738 -85.57 26.16 8.26
C MET A 738 -85.68 26.90 9.60
N ASN A 739 -84.75 26.73 10.56
CA ASN A 739 -84.70 27.45 11.79
C ASN A 739 -84.60 28.98 11.60
N PHE A 740 -83.69 29.39 10.71
CA PHE A 740 -83.51 30.79 10.33
C PHE A 740 -84.79 31.40 9.79
N THR A 741 -85.44 30.72 8.82
CA THR A 741 -86.70 31.19 8.23
C THR A 741 -87.83 31.29 9.30
N LYS A 742 -87.89 30.28 10.20
CA LYS A 742 -88.81 30.33 11.32
C LYS A 742 -88.57 31.53 12.26
N LEU A 743 -87.30 31.77 12.65
CA LEU A 743 -86.91 32.91 13.49
C LEU A 743 -87.20 34.25 12.82
N GLN A 744 -86.93 34.34 11.48
CA GLN A 744 -87.26 35.52 10.69
C GLN A 744 -88.77 35.82 10.67
N ILE A 745 -89.61 34.78 10.51
CA ILE A 745 -91.04 34.91 10.57
C ILE A 745 -91.51 35.34 12.02
N LEU A 746 -90.90 34.71 13.04
CA LEU A 746 -91.18 35.05 14.43
C LEU A 746 -90.80 36.49 14.79
N MET A 747 -89.68 36.98 14.27
CA MET A 747 -89.26 38.36 14.41
C MET A 747 -90.20 39.34 13.74
N GLN A 748 -90.69 39.04 12.55
CA GLN A 748 -91.73 39.85 11.88
C GLN A 748 -93.07 39.84 12.67
N ALA A 749 -93.51 38.67 13.11
CA ALA A 749 -94.67 38.54 13.91
C ALA A 749 -94.56 39.28 15.30
N GLY A 750 -93.34 39.13 15.93
CA GLY A 750 -93.01 39.82 17.18
C GLY A 750 -93.04 41.34 17.04
N ASN A 751 -92.49 41.89 15.94
CA ASN A 751 -92.57 43.32 15.65
C ASN A 751 -94.03 43.77 15.48
N ALA A 752 -94.88 43.02 14.77
CA ALA A 752 -96.27 43.30 14.59
C ALA A 752 -97.06 43.25 15.93
N MET A 753 -96.78 42.24 16.74
CA MET A 753 -97.38 42.13 18.10
C MET A 753 -96.95 43.24 19.07
N LEU A 754 -95.63 43.64 18.95
CA LEU A 754 -95.15 44.79 19.79
C LEU A 754 -95.84 46.10 19.33
N ALA A 755 -96.03 46.34 18.06
CA ALA A 755 -96.79 47.44 17.55
C ALA A 755 -98.25 47.42 18.04
N GLN A 756 -98.89 46.24 18.02
CA GLN A 756 -100.26 46.02 18.52
C GLN A 756 -100.33 46.23 20.04
N ALA A 757 -99.36 45.71 20.80
CA ALA A 757 -99.30 45.89 22.26
C ALA A 757 -99.07 47.36 22.65
N ASN A 758 -98.38 48.16 21.86
CA ASN A 758 -98.17 49.57 22.04
C ASN A 758 -99.44 50.41 21.76
N THR A 759 -100.35 49.95 20.88
CA THR A 759 -101.64 50.63 20.58
C THR A 759 -102.69 50.33 21.60
N LEU A 760 -102.66 49.22 22.34
CA LEU A 760 -103.60 48.87 23.37
C LEU A 760 -103.82 49.96 24.49
N PRO A 761 -102.79 50.55 25.12
CA PRO A 761 -102.90 51.62 26.08
C PRO A 761 -103.52 52.90 25.46
N GLN A 762 -103.18 53.17 24.16
CA GLN A 762 -103.78 54.33 23.46
C GLN A 762 -105.26 54.15 23.15
N ALA A 763 -105.71 52.93 22.80
CA ALA A 763 -107.13 52.59 22.63
C ALA A 763 -107.90 52.72 23.88
N VAL A 764 -107.34 52.27 25.01
CA VAL A 764 -107.95 52.45 26.35
C VAL A 764 -108.03 53.92 26.78
N LEU A 765 -107.01 54.75 26.49
CA LEU A 765 -107.03 56.15 26.72
C LEU A 765 -108.09 56.87 25.85
N GLN A 766 -108.32 56.43 24.59
CA GLN A 766 -109.38 56.89 23.74
C GLN A 766 -110.82 56.52 24.27
N LEU A 767 -111.01 55.41 24.97
CA LEU A 767 -112.23 54.97 25.55
C LEU A 767 -112.50 55.68 26.91
N LEU A 768 -111.49 56.32 27.53
CA LEU A 768 -111.60 57.08 28.79
C LEU A 768 -111.78 58.60 28.57
N ARG A 769 -111.70 59.00 27.28
CA ARG A 769 -112.08 60.36 26.88
C ARG A 769 -113.55 60.32 26.46
#